data_2939d20acb2487b6c65c67b855edeb8a
#
_entry.id   2939d20acb2487b6c65c67b855edeb8a
#
_cell.length_a   1.000
_cell.length_b   1.000
_cell.length_c   1.000
_cell.angle_alpha   90.00
_cell.angle_beta   90.00
_cell.angle_gamma   90.00
#
_symmetry.space_group_name_H-M   'P 1'
#
loop_
_entity.id
_entity.type
_entity.pdbx_description
1 polymer ?
#
loop_
_entity_poly.entity_id
_entity_poly.type
_entity_poly.pdbx_seq_one_letter_code
_entity_poly.pdbx_strand_id
1 'polypeptide(L)'
;MSTARRTRTRIRRAVAVVVGIGLVIAGVGIAAVNEQSAKAAQAASVLDGFDPANIIDDAVMFNGSTMTAGQIQSFLNAKQPSCASGATCLKSVKVDMPKMAANLMCRAMPGQAGATAAQVIAAVGKACNVSPQVILVMLQKEQTLVTGRTPYSGESVSLIYRKATGLGCPDTAACDPNKYGLFNQLYGVAYWLVRYTTPPGTSGSGWTSYSWFPVGKPSGILYNPSATCGAKTVTIRNKATASLYYYTPYVPNTAALSAGWGIGNSCSAYGNRNFYLYFTTWFGSTHYVVTGAINTYWSAHKSTFGDPAGNAVKVSANGGGTYQRFAKGTISTSSAGTFGTSGSVSTKFTAMGGPAGALGWPRKAAAVRKGVNGGTAQAFQKGTIYVSTAGTAAVVAPVYAEFGSTGYELGALGWPTGDAVRSTAAGGATSQTFQRGRVVVVGSKASTVSGDVLAIWQKRNAEKGSMGWPIADVKTVTSGGRKGLLQTFQTGVATVQGTPRTVTGSIGSNYVFHGGPTGALGWPAGSSQQSSNDGGGWSQRFDGGAVFWSRATGSHALPKGAALSLYDARGGTSGSLGWLKSSGRVHAGIGGFSAVFTHGRIYSSKAGTDAVLGDILTRYLAKGGPKSVLGWPTSNAYGKGGATVQNFQHGKITWTKAGGAKATRS
;
A
#
# COMPACT_ATOMS: atom_id res chain seq x y z
N MET A 1 82.85 31.71 51.48
CA MET A 1 81.98 32.24 50.41
C MET A 1 81.09 31.17 49.70
N SER A 2 80.80 30.03 50.29
CA SER A 2 80.05 28.93 49.65
C SER A 2 78.64 28.68 50.22
N THR A 3 78.27 29.22 51.39
CA THR A 3 76.94 28.94 52.04
C THR A 3 75.82 29.93 51.68
N ALA A 4 76.18 31.12 51.19
CA ALA A 4 75.12 32.12 50.82
C ALA A 4 74.53 31.89 49.45
N ARG A 5 75.16 31.17 48.55
CA ARG A 5 74.65 30.87 47.18
C ARG A 5 73.62 29.70 47.17
N ARG A 6 73.75 28.72 48.09
CA ARG A 6 72.81 27.60 48.19
C ARG A 6 71.47 28.00 48.78
N THR A 7 71.45 28.96 49.71
CA THR A 7 70.20 29.41 50.33
C THR A 7 69.34 30.25 49.38
N ARG A 8 69.94 31.09 48.52
CA ARG A 8 69.20 31.88 47.51
C ARG A 8 68.55 31.02 46.44
N THR A 9 69.17 29.89 46.05
CA THR A 9 68.63 28.98 45.04
C THR A 9 67.44 28.15 45.55
N ARG A 10 67.44 27.78 46.85
CA ARG A 10 66.32 27.06 47.48
C ARG A 10 65.10 27.97 47.70
N ILE A 11 65.29 29.23 48.07
CA ILE A 11 64.19 30.19 48.21
C ILE A 11 63.57 30.52 46.85
N ARG A 12 64.33 30.68 45.78
CA ARG A 12 63.80 30.90 44.44
C ARG A 12 63.04 29.69 43.89
N ARG A 13 63.42 28.45 44.22
CA ARG A 13 62.66 27.25 43.85
C ARG A 13 61.39 27.08 44.67
N ALA A 14 61.40 27.41 45.94
CA ALA A 14 60.22 27.36 46.80
C ALA A 14 59.16 28.40 46.37
N VAL A 15 59.59 29.63 46.06
CA VAL A 15 58.66 30.69 45.58
C VAL A 15 58.13 30.38 44.18
N ALA A 16 58.92 29.79 43.29
CA ALA A 16 58.45 29.40 41.97
C ALA A 16 57.40 28.25 42.03
N VAL A 17 57.54 27.30 42.96
CA VAL A 17 56.57 26.21 43.16
C VAL A 17 55.28 26.73 43.78
N VAL A 18 55.35 27.62 44.77
CA VAL A 18 54.12 28.19 45.40
C VAL A 18 53.38 29.11 44.44
N VAL A 19 54.06 29.92 43.65
CA VAL A 19 53.40 30.73 42.58
C VAL A 19 52.86 29.88 41.46
N GLY A 20 53.55 28.81 41.07
CA GLY A 20 53.07 27.86 40.05
C GLY A 20 51.83 27.10 40.49
N ILE A 21 51.77 26.66 41.77
CA ILE A 21 50.56 25.97 42.31
C ILE A 21 49.40 26.96 42.48
N GLY A 22 49.66 28.19 42.94
CA GLY A 22 48.65 29.21 43.03
C GLY A 22 48.05 29.62 41.68
N LEU A 23 48.85 29.71 40.63
CA LEU A 23 48.37 29.99 39.26
C LEU A 23 47.60 28.83 38.66
N VAL A 24 47.97 27.57 38.91
CA VAL A 24 47.23 26.39 38.45
C VAL A 24 45.87 26.29 39.18
N ILE A 25 45.84 26.52 40.52
CA ILE A 25 44.57 26.51 41.29
C ILE A 25 43.67 27.67 40.86
N ALA A 26 44.20 28.86 40.63
CA ALA A 26 43.41 30.00 40.12
C ALA A 26 42.95 29.77 38.69
N GLY A 27 43.76 29.18 37.80
CA GLY A 27 43.40 28.84 36.43
C GLY A 27 42.30 27.78 36.38
N VAL A 28 42.36 26.74 37.20
CA VAL A 28 41.34 25.71 37.29
C VAL A 28 40.04 26.30 37.88
N GLY A 29 40.14 27.16 38.88
CA GLY A 29 38.95 27.86 39.44
C GLY A 29 38.30 28.79 38.43
N ILE A 30 39.04 29.56 37.66
CA ILE A 30 38.48 30.46 36.62
C ILE A 30 37.87 29.64 35.48
N ALA A 31 38.49 28.53 35.03
CA ALA A 31 37.97 27.66 33.99
C ALA A 31 36.65 26.99 34.46
N ALA A 32 36.56 26.51 35.68
CA ALA A 32 35.34 25.92 36.26
C ALA A 32 34.21 26.94 36.41
N VAL A 33 34.51 28.17 36.86
CA VAL A 33 33.53 29.27 36.96
C VAL A 33 33.05 29.69 35.58
N ASN A 34 33.93 29.77 34.56
CA ASN A 34 33.54 30.09 33.19
C ASN A 34 32.65 28.99 32.57
N GLU A 35 32.94 27.72 32.78
CA GLU A 35 32.13 26.61 32.30
C GLU A 35 30.75 26.56 32.96
N GLN A 36 30.68 26.85 34.27
CA GLN A 36 29.42 26.89 34.99
C GLN A 36 28.56 28.09 34.56
N SER A 37 29.19 29.24 34.31
CA SER A 37 28.53 30.43 33.79
C SER A 37 28.01 30.21 32.36
N ALA A 38 28.79 29.55 31.51
CA ALA A 38 28.38 29.20 30.15
C ALA A 38 27.19 28.22 30.14
N LYS A 39 27.21 27.22 31.01
CA LYS A 39 26.08 26.28 31.18
C LYS A 39 24.81 26.99 31.71
N ALA A 40 24.96 27.93 32.63
CA ALA A 40 23.84 28.73 33.14
C ALA A 40 23.24 29.64 32.06
N ALA A 41 24.09 30.32 31.27
CA ALA A 41 23.65 31.16 30.15
C ALA A 41 22.95 30.33 29.06
N GLN A 42 23.47 29.19 28.72
CA GLN A 42 22.84 28.26 27.78
C GLN A 42 21.48 27.77 28.27
N ALA A 43 21.36 27.44 29.57
CA ALA A 43 20.09 27.02 30.17
C ALA A 43 19.06 28.17 30.18
N ALA A 44 19.49 29.39 30.47
CA ALA A 44 18.61 30.57 30.42
C ALA A 44 18.08 30.79 29.00
N SER A 45 18.92 30.74 27.98
CA SER A 45 18.50 30.88 26.56
C SER A 45 17.54 29.78 26.09
N VAL A 46 17.67 28.57 26.63
CA VAL A 46 16.71 27.49 26.37
C VAL A 46 15.35 27.82 27.02
N LEU A 47 15.35 28.39 28.21
CA LEU A 47 14.14 28.74 28.95
C LEU A 47 13.39 29.96 28.40
N ASP A 48 14.00 30.76 27.52
CA ASP A 48 13.29 31.80 26.77
C ASP A 48 12.16 31.23 25.92
N GLY A 49 12.26 29.96 25.52
CA GLY A 49 11.22 29.22 24.81
C GLY A 49 10.20 28.51 25.70
N PHE A 50 10.30 28.62 27.03
CA PHE A 50 9.37 27.96 27.95
C PHE A 50 8.00 28.63 27.92
N ASP A 51 6.98 27.90 27.45
CA ASP A 51 5.59 28.35 27.48
C ASP A 51 4.78 27.53 28.48
N PRO A 52 4.33 28.12 29.59
CA PRO A 52 3.55 27.41 30.59
C PRO A 52 2.21 26.89 30.09
N ALA A 53 1.67 27.45 29.00
CA ALA A 53 0.45 26.98 28.35
C ALA A 53 0.69 25.78 27.41
N ASN A 54 1.93 25.57 26.99
CA ASN A 54 2.32 24.47 26.09
C ASN A 54 3.78 24.07 26.37
N ILE A 55 4.00 23.32 27.44
CA ILE A 55 5.34 22.85 27.83
C ILE A 55 5.88 21.82 26.84
N ILE A 56 5.02 20.95 26.36
CA ILE A 56 5.34 19.89 25.38
C ILE A 56 4.10 19.54 24.56
N ASP A 57 4.27 19.30 23.26
CA ASP A 57 3.18 18.89 22.38
C ASP A 57 2.69 17.45 22.68
N ASP A 58 1.39 17.21 22.51
CA ASP A 58 0.79 15.88 22.69
C ASP A 58 1.51 14.82 21.84
N ALA A 59 1.83 15.14 20.59
CA ALA A 59 2.50 14.21 19.67
C ALA A 59 3.98 13.95 20.02
N VAL A 60 4.61 14.78 20.85
CA VAL A 60 5.96 14.54 21.40
C VAL A 60 5.87 13.67 22.63
N MET A 61 4.96 13.98 23.57
CA MET A 61 4.78 13.21 24.79
C MET A 61 4.20 11.83 24.53
N PHE A 62 3.11 11.74 23.76
CA PHE A 62 2.36 10.50 23.51
C PHE A 62 2.82 9.79 22.23
N ASN A 63 4.12 9.46 22.19
CA ASN A 63 4.76 8.72 21.10
C ASN A 63 5.69 7.63 21.65
N GLY A 64 5.12 6.49 21.96
CA GLY A 64 5.82 5.36 22.61
C GLY A 64 6.91 4.70 21.75
N SER A 65 7.15 5.17 20.53
CA SER A 65 8.10 4.58 19.59
C SER A 65 9.29 5.49 19.26
N THR A 66 9.52 6.54 20.04
CA THR A 66 10.61 7.50 19.79
C THR A 66 12.01 6.93 19.97
N MET A 67 12.17 5.88 20.79
CA MET A 67 13.44 5.18 20.99
C MET A 67 13.22 3.67 21.16
N THR A 68 14.10 2.88 20.56
CA THR A 68 14.20 1.44 20.82
C THR A 68 14.99 1.16 22.10
N ALA A 69 14.91 -0.06 22.64
CA ALA A 69 15.70 -0.47 23.81
C ALA A 69 17.23 -0.29 23.58
N GLY A 70 17.72 -0.60 22.38
CA GLY A 70 19.13 -0.38 22.03
C GLY A 70 19.52 1.09 22.02
N GLN A 71 18.68 1.97 21.49
CA GLN A 71 18.91 3.42 21.51
C GLN A 71 18.87 4.00 22.92
N ILE A 72 17.95 3.51 23.77
CA ILE A 72 17.89 3.89 25.18
C ILE A 72 19.17 3.45 25.91
N GLN A 73 19.63 2.20 25.69
CA GLN A 73 20.85 1.69 26.30
C GLN A 73 22.07 2.52 25.87
N SER A 74 22.20 2.85 24.58
CA SER A 74 23.28 3.71 24.07
C SER A 74 23.22 5.09 24.69
N PHE A 75 22.03 5.66 24.85
CA PHE A 75 21.82 6.96 25.50
C PHE A 75 22.26 6.93 26.97
N LEU A 76 21.85 5.91 27.73
CA LEU A 76 22.25 5.73 29.14
C LEU A 76 23.76 5.56 29.28
N ASN A 77 24.40 4.80 28.41
CA ASN A 77 25.84 4.62 28.38
C ASN A 77 26.58 5.94 28.14
N ALA A 78 26.06 6.77 27.21
CA ALA A 78 26.63 8.07 26.90
C ALA A 78 26.46 9.10 28.04
N LYS A 79 25.30 9.07 28.72
CA LYS A 79 25.01 10.01 29.84
C LYS A 79 25.74 9.65 31.12
N GLN A 80 26.06 8.37 31.33
CA GLN A 80 26.78 7.88 32.50
C GLN A 80 27.85 6.88 32.07
N PRO A 81 29.02 7.32 31.58
CA PRO A 81 30.08 6.43 31.05
C PRO A 81 30.59 5.44 32.11
N SER A 82 30.70 5.85 33.37
CA SER A 82 31.12 5.01 34.50
C SER A 82 30.13 5.08 35.66
N CYS A 83 30.05 3.98 36.42
CA CYS A 83 29.30 3.94 37.68
C CYS A 83 30.27 4.17 38.83
N ALA A 84 29.79 4.78 39.91
CA ALA A 84 30.58 4.86 41.15
C ALA A 84 30.85 3.44 41.67
N SER A 85 31.99 3.28 42.36
CA SER A 85 32.36 1.98 42.96
C SER A 85 31.26 1.47 43.89
N GLY A 86 30.85 0.21 43.75
CA GLY A 86 29.77 -0.41 44.52
C GLY A 86 28.36 0.06 44.17
N ALA A 87 28.17 0.96 43.19
CA ALA A 87 26.86 1.42 42.77
C ALA A 87 26.36 0.68 41.51
N THR A 88 25.06 0.35 41.47
CA THR A 88 24.40 -0.14 40.27
C THR A 88 23.72 1.03 39.56
N CYS A 89 24.29 1.47 38.46
CA CYS A 89 23.73 2.56 37.63
C CYS A 89 22.49 2.11 36.83
N LEU A 90 21.68 3.09 36.45
CA LEU A 90 20.49 2.82 35.62
C LEU A 90 20.82 2.03 34.33
N LYS A 91 21.98 2.28 33.70
CA LYS A 91 22.44 1.54 32.51
C LYS A 91 22.68 0.04 32.73
N SER A 92 22.94 -0.36 34.01
CA SER A 92 23.33 -1.73 34.36
C SER A 92 22.29 -2.46 35.21
N VAL A 93 21.29 -1.74 35.75
CA VAL A 93 20.27 -2.33 36.61
C VAL A 93 19.38 -3.28 35.81
N LYS A 94 19.05 -4.43 36.41
CA LYS A 94 18.09 -5.40 35.88
C LYS A 94 16.94 -5.56 36.85
N VAL A 95 15.73 -5.67 36.35
CA VAL A 95 14.51 -5.89 37.13
C VAL A 95 13.60 -6.87 36.42
N ASP A 96 12.77 -7.56 37.17
CA ASP A 96 11.73 -8.37 36.60
C ASP A 96 10.60 -7.49 36.11
N MET A 97 10.24 -7.66 34.83
CA MET A 97 9.12 -7.03 34.19
C MET A 97 7.96 -8.05 34.17
N PRO A 98 6.91 -7.87 34.98
CA PRO A 98 5.78 -8.79 35.00
C PRO A 98 4.98 -8.69 33.69
N LYS A 99 4.29 -9.79 33.35
CA LYS A 99 3.27 -9.78 32.30
C LYS A 99 2.11 -8.88 32.77
N MET A 100 1.76 -7.89 31.95
CA MET A 100 0.65 -6.98 32.23
C MET A 100 -0.49 -7.20 31.22
N ALA A 101 -1.71 -7.35 31.73
CA ALA A 101 -2.90 -7.32 30.87
C ALA A 101 -3.14 -5.91 30.33
N ALA A 102 -3.81 -5.81 29.18
CA ALA A 102 -4.26 -4.53 28.67
C ALA A 102 -5.26 -3.87 29.63
N ASN A 103 -5.19 -2.56 29.75
CA ASN A 103 -6.15 -1.75 30.50
C ASN A 103 -6.47 -0.47 29.69
N LEU A 104 -7.27 0.43 30.26
CA LEU A 104 -7.69 1.66 29.58
C LEU A 104 -6.53 2.57 29.14
N MET A 105 -5.38 2.52 29.81
CA MET A 105 -4.27 3.45 29.59
C MET A 105 -3.13 2.79 28.80
N CYS A 106 -2.93 1.49 28.97
CA CYS A 106 -1.81 0.76 28.40
C CYS A 106 -2.25 -0.55 27.75
N ARG A 107 -1.63 -0.89 26.64
CA ARG A 107 -1.79 -2.20 25.99
C ARG A 107 -1.13 -3.30 26.84
N ALA A 108 -1.45 -4.54 26.58
CA ALA A 108 -0.78 -5.68 27.21
C ALA A 108 0.73 -5.67 26.95
N MET A 109 1.49 -6.09 27.96
CA MET A 109 2.95 -6.22 27.90
C MET A 109 3.35 -7.68 28.20
N PRO A 110 4.33 -8.25 27.48
CA PRO A 110 4.91 -9.53 27.83
C PRO A 110 5.73 -9.41 29.12
N GLY A 111 5.77 -10.47 29.93
CA GLY A 111 6.72 -10.56 31.05
C GLY A 111 8.14 -10.87 30.56
N GLN A 112 9.14 -10.39 31.32
CA GLN A 112 10.55 -10.71 31.08
C GLN A 112 11.31 -10.66 32.40
N ALA A 113 11.88 -11.76 32.83
CA ALA A 113 12.77 -11.78 33.99
C ALA A 113 14.12 -11.13 33.64
N GLY A 114 14.69 -10.41 34.62
CA GLY A 114 16.00 -9.77 34.48
C GLY A 114 16.10 -8.76 33.34
N ALA A 115 15.01 -8.08 32.97
CA ALA A 115 15.00 -7.06 31.95
C ALA A 115 15.88 -5.87 32.35
N THR A 116 16.67 -5.32 31.41
CA THR A 116 17.41 -4.08 31.63
C THR A 116 16.46 -2.88 31.75
N ALA A 117 16.88 -1.84 32.44
CA ALA A 117 16.09 -0.59 32.50
C ALA A 117 15.71 -0.07 31.10
N ALA A 118 16.61 -0.21 30.12
CA ALA A 118 16.36 0.20 28.73
C ALA A 118 15.23 -0.62 28.08
N GLN A 119 15.18 -1.94 28.33
CA GLN A 119 14.11 -2.81 27.85
C GLN A 119 12.76 -2.46 28.49
N VAL A 120 12.77 -2.22 29.82
CA VAL A 120 11.55 -1.83 30.55
C VAL A 120 11.02 -0.48 30.05
N ILE A 121 11.89 0.53 29.91
CA ILE A 121 11.50 1.88 29.42
C ILE A 121 10.89 1.77 27.99
N ALA A 122 11.51 0.99 27.10
CA ALA A 122 10.99 0.80 25.75
C ALA A 122 9.63 0.07 25.74
N ALA A 123 9.51 -0.99 26.54
CA ALA A 123 8.28 -1.79 26.61
C ALA A 123 7.12 -0.99 27.19
N VAL A 124 7.36 -0.29 28.30
CA VAL A 124 6.38 0.59 28.96
C VAL A 124 5.98 1.74 28.04
N GLY A 125 6.97 2.41 27.43
CA GLY A 125 6.71 3.49 26.47
C GLY A 125 5.80 3.04 25.34
N LYS A 126 6.08 1.89 24.74
CA LYS A 126 5.26 1.31 23.66
C LYS A 126 3.86 0.91 24.14
N ALA A 127 3.75 0.28 25.32
CA ALA A 127 2.47 -0.18 25.85
C ALA A 127 1.53 0.99 26.19
N CYS A 128 2.02 2.01 26.88
CA CYS A 128 1.25 3.16 27.32
C CYS A 128 1.26 4.32 26.30
N ASN A 129 1.92 4.15 25.16
CA ASN A 129 2.11 5.20 24.16
C ASN A 129 2.73 6.50 24.73
N VAL A 130 3.65 6.39 25.67
CA VAL A 130 4.41 7.52 26.24
C VAL A 130 5.85 7.46 25.74
N SER A 131 6.37 8.60 25.30
CA SER A 131 7.73 8.69 24.77
C SER A 131 8.76 8.19 25.79
N PRO A 132 9.63 7.23 25.42
CA PRO A 132 10.80 6.87 26.22
C PRO A 132 11.67 8.05 26.63
N GLN A 133 11.74 9.10 25.81
CA GLN A 133 12.44 10.34 26.10
C GLN A 133 11.83 11.06 27.32
N VAL A 134 10.50 11.10 27.38
CA VAL A 134 9.76 11.66 28.54
C VAL A 134 10.05 10.84 29.79
N ILE A 135 10.02 9.52 29.72
CA ILE A 135 10.30 8.64 30.88
C ILE A 135 11.73 8.85 31.36
N LEU A 136 12.71 8.98 30.48
CA LEU A 136 14.12 9.29 30.84
C LEU A 136 14.24 10.64 31.52
N VAL A 137 13.53 11.68 31.06
CA VAL A 137 13.52 12.98 31.68
C VAL A 137 12.86 12.95 33.06
N MET A 138 11.78 12.16 33.22
CA MET A 138 11.16 11.97 34.54
C MET A 138 12.13 11.31 35.52
N LEU A 139 12.84 10.25 35.15
CA LEU A 139 13.88 9.63 35.98
C LEU A 139 14.98 10.61 36.38
N GLN A 140 15.36 11.49 35.46
CA GLN A 140 16.40 12.48 35.73
C GLN A 140 15.93 13.59 36.67
N LYS A 141 14.77 14.16 36.38
CA LYS A 141 14.31 15.32 37.16
C LYS A 141 13.95 14.96 38.61
N GLU A 142 13.49 13.72 38.84
CA GLU A 142 13.07 13.27 40.16
C GLU A 142 14.25 12.73 40.99
N GLN A 143 15.15 11.94 40.40
CA GLN A 143 16.18 11.24 41.15
C GLN A 143 17.59 11.31 40.54
N THR A 144 17.80 12.08 39.47
CA THR A 144 19.10 12.21 38.77
C THR A 144 19.66 10.88 38.28
N LEU A 145 18.77 9.88 37.99
CA LEU A 145 19.18 8.50 37.71
C LEU A 145 19.87 8.31 36.36
N VAL A 146 19.60 9.19 35.40
CA VAL A 146 20.17 9.06 34.04
C VAL A 146 21.65 9.50 34.01
N THR A 147 22.02 10.54 34.74
CA THR A 147 23.39 11.04 34.77
C THR A 147 24.20 10.55 35.96
N GLY A 148 23.58 9.74 36.82
CA GLY A 148 24.34 8.98 37.80
C GLY A 148 24.23 9.43 39.23
N ARG A 149 23.02 9.45 39.79
CA ARG A 149 22.89 9.49 41.22
C ARG A 149 23.60 8.27 41.84
N THR A 150 24.49 8.52 42.73
CA THR A 150 25.03 7.51 43.63
C THR A 150 24.20 7.44 44.91
N PRO A 151 24.08 6.27 45.56
CA PRO A 151 23.50 6.19 46.90
C PRO A 151 24.19 7.17 47.84
N TYR A 152 23.42 7.87 48.71
CA TYR A 152 24.00 8.53 49.85
C TYR A 152 24.60 7.49 50.78
N SER A 153 25.54 7.89 51.63
CA SER A 153 26.12 7.00 52.64
C SER A 153 25.05 6.27 53.44
N GLY A 154 25.07 4.93 53.42
CA GLY A 154 24.06 4.08 54.06
C GLY A 154 22.79 3.82 53.28
N GLU A 155 22.59 4.44 52.09
CA GLU A 155 21.43 4.19 51.23
C GLU A 155 21.68 2.96 50.29
N SER A 156 20.78 2.02 50.26
CA SER A 156 20.86 0.87 49.35
C SER A 156 20.40 1.21 47.93
N VAL A 157 20.90 0.47 46.92
CA VAL A 157 20.46 0.59 45.54
C VAL A 157 18.94 0.39 45.39
N SER A 158 18.34 -0.47 46.20
CA SER A 158 16.90 -0.71 46.20
C SER A 158 16.12 0.55 46.69
N LEU A 159 16.68 1.34 47.57
CA LEU A 159 16.08 2.60 48.02
C LEU A 159 16.04 3.66 46.95
N ILE A 160 17.09 3.79 46.14
CA ILE A 160 17.14 4.75 45.00
C ILE A 160 16.06 4.43 43.98
N TYR A 161 15.95 3.14 43.58
CA TYR A 161 15.01 2.71 42.57
C TYR A 161 13.58 2.57 43.08
N ARG A 162 13.37 2.53 44.41
CA ARG A 162 12.07 2.45 45.06
C ARG A 162 11.16 3.61 44.69
N LYS A 163 11.72 4.82 44.50
CA LYS A 163 11.01 6.06 44.21
C LYS A 163 11.54 6.73 42.95
N ALA A 164 11.90 5.93 41.94
CA ALA A 164 12.67 6.39 40.79
C ALA A 164 12.04 7.56 40.00
N THR A 165 10.73 7.68 39.98
CA THR A 165 10.00 8.79 39.38
C THR A 165 9.22 9.65 40.38
N GLY A 166 9.30 9.36 41.67
CA GLY A 166 8.53 10.06 42.70
C GLY A 166 7.04 9.66 42.75
N LEU A 167 6.63 8.68 41.96
CA LEU A 167 5.24 8.24 41.90
C LEU A 167 4.77 7.67 43.26
N GLY A 168 3.61 8.15 43.71
CA GLY A 168 3.03 7.71 44.97
C GLY A 168 3.73 8.28 46.22
N CYS A 169 4.52 9.35 46.02
CA CYS A 169 5.21 10.05 47.11
C CYS A 169 4.76 11.53 47.13
N PRO A 170 3.56 11.85 47.64
CA PRO A 170 3.10 13.24 47.71
C PRO A 170 3.89 14.01 48.81
N ASP A 171 4.01 15.32 48.62
CA ASP A 171 4.72 16.20 49.57
C ASP A 171 4.03 16.26 50.95
N THR A 172 2.76 15.87 51.04
CA THR A 172 1.90 16.03 52.21
C THR A 172 1.58 14.73 52.95
N ALA A 173 2.06 13.57 52.49
CA ALA A 173 1.80 12.27 53.09
C ALA A 173 2.94 11.27 52.86
N ALA A 174 2.95 10.17 53.60
CA ALA A 174 3.89 9.06 53.38
C ALA A 174 3.73 8.45 51.99
N CYS A 175 4.84 7.97 51.42
CA CYS A 175 4.80 7.32 50.11
C CYS A 175 4.02 5.99 50.15
N ASP A 176 3.24 5.69 49.08
CA ASP A 176 2.51 4.44 48.91
C ASP A 176 3.48 3.27 48.60
N PRO A 177 3.61 2.28 49.53
CA PRO A 177 4.50 1.14 49.32
C PRO A 177 4.17 0.31 48.09
N ASN A 178 2.92 0.27 47.62
CA ASN A 178 2.47 -0.44 46.45
C ASN A 178 3.05 0.13 45.15
N LYS A 179 3.61 1.33 45.17
CA LYS A 179 4.25 2.00 44.03
C LYS A 179 5.77 1.83 44.00
N TYR A 180 6.34 1.17 45.01
CA TYR A 180 7.78 0.97 45.12
C TYR A 180 8.36 0.02 44.08
N GLY A 181 9.62 0.26 43.72
CA GLY A 181 10.38 -0.55 42.77
C GLY A 181 10.44 0.02 41.36
N LEU A 182 11.58 -0.21 40.68
CA LEU A 182 11.85 0.44 39.39
C LEU A 182 10.77 0.15 38.35
N PHE A 183 10.33 -1.11 38.21
CA PHE A 183 9.26 -1.43 37.27
C PHE A 183 7.96 -0.67 37.57
N ASN A 184 7.51 -0.69 38.85
CA ASN A 184 6.27 -0.01 39.25
C ASN A 184 6.35 1.49 39.03
N GLN A 185 7.52 2.10 39.27
CA GLN A 185 7.77 3.52 39.03
C GLN A 185 7.75 3.87 37.54
N LEU A 186 8.36 3.04 36.69
CA LEU A 186 8.39 3.24 35.22
C LEU A 186 7.02 3.04 34.60
N TYR A 187 6.37 1.93 34.93
CA TYR A 187 5.01 1.66 34.44
C TYR A 187 4.01 2.68 34.94
N GLY A 188 4.12 3.00 36.24
CA GLY A 188 3.22 3.92 36.87
C GLY A 188 3.32 5.35 36.33
N VAL A 189 4.53 5.89 36.11
CA VAL A 189 4.65 7.23 35.50
C VAL A 189 4.00 7.31 34.14
N ALA A 190 4.24 6.31 33.27
CA ALA A 190 3.63 6.28 31.95
C ALA A 190 2.10 6.11 32.02
N TYR A 191 1.64 5.19 32.87
CA TYR A 191 0.21 4.98 33.12
C TYR A 191 -0.50 6.27 33.55
N TRP A 192 0.07 6.98 34.53
CA TRP A 192 -0.55 8.19 35.10
C TRP A 192 -0.51 9.37 34.14
N LEU A 193 0.56 9.56 33.39
CA LEU A 193 0.61 10.59 32.32
C LEU A 193 -0.53 10.41 31.32
N VAL A 194 -0.85 9.18 30.92
CA VAL A 194 -2.00 8.91 30.05
C VAL A 194 -3.32 9.06 30.81
N ARG A 195 -3.37 8.57 32.05
CA ARG A 195 -4.54 8.63 32.92
C ARG A 195 -5.06 10.06 33.09
N TYR A 196 -4.17 11.00 33.29
CA TYR A 196 -4.52 12.43 33.43
C TYR A 196 -5.16 13.03 32.16
N THR A 197 -5.02 12.40 31.02
CA THR A 197 -5.67 12.83 29.76
C THR A 197 -7.05 12.22 29.56
N THR A 198 -7.44 11.27 30.40
CA THR A 198 -8.71 10.53 30.24
C THR A 198 -9.87 11.36 30.79
N PRO A 199 -10.93 11.58 29.99
CA PRO A 199 -12.08 12.37 30.43
C PRO A 199 -12.72 11.79 31.70
N PRO A 200 -13.27 12.65 32.60
CA PRO A 200 -14.07 12.21 33.71
C PRO A 200 -15.24 11.33 33.26
N GLY A 201 -15.58 10.33 34.07
CA GLY A 201 -16.69 9.43 33.80
C GLY A 201 -16.45 8.37 32.73
N THR A 202 -15.22 8.25 32.20
CA THR A 202 -14.86 7.16 31.28
C THR A 202 -15.07 5.82 31.98
N SER A 203 -15.87 4.92 31.37
CA SER A 203 -16.20 3.59 31.91
C SER A 203 -14.95 2.79 32.26
N GLY A 204 -14.94 2.12 33.42
CA GLY A 204 -13.83 1.33 33.90
C GLY A 204 -12.65 2.16 34.47
N SER A 205 -12.75 3.47 34.47
CA SER A 205 -11.67 4.32 34.98
C SER A 205 -11.62 4.40 36.50
N GLY A 206 -12.71 4.13 37.18
CA GLY A 206 -12.79 4.21 38.65
C GLY A 206 -12.68 5.62 39.20
N TRP A 207 -12.85 6.67 38.39
CA TRP A 207 -12.72 8.02 38.80
C TRP A 207 -13.63 9.09 38.24
N THR A 208 -13.78 10.12 39.04
CA THR A 208 -14.80 11.12 38.84
C THR A 208 -14.30 12.41 38.22
N SER A 209 -13.07 12.81 38.42
CA SER A 209 -12.52 13.99 37.71
C SER A 209 -11.03 14.24 37.94
N TYR A 210 -10.30 14.63 36.86
CA TYR A 210 -9.20 15.56 36.94
C TYR A 210 -9.66 16.86 36.29
N SER A 211 -10.16 17.79 37.08
CA SER A 211 -10.75 19.04 36.61
C SER A 211 -9.94 20.28 36.95
N TRP A 212 -8.80 20.12 37.67
CA TRP A 212 -8.02 21.26 38.17
C TRP A 212 -7.23 21.98 37.07
N PHE A 213 -6.81 21.25 36.05
CA PHE A 213 -6.01 21.78 34.93
C PHE A 213 -6.68 21.50 33.60
N PRO A 214 -7.88 22.03 33.34
CA PRO A 214 -8.64 21.75 32.12
C PRO A 214 -7.98 22.40 30.89
N VAL A 215 -7.91 21.66 29.78
CA VAL A 215 -7.44 22.21 28.51
C VAL A 215 -8.45 23.24 27.98
N GLY A 216 -7.94 24.38 27.51
CA GLY A 216 -8.74 25.45 26.90
C GLY A 216 -9.49 26.35 27.87
N LYS A 217 -9.30 26.17 29.19
CA LYS A 217 -9.88 27.04 30.20
C LYS A 217 -8.79 27.67 31.10
N PRO A 218 -8.93 28.92 31.55
CA PRO A 218 -8.00 29.53 32.47
C PRO A 218 -7.96 28.78 33.82
N SER A 219 -6.76 28.51 34.34
CA SER A 219 -6.52 27.85 35.61
C SER A 219 -5.47 28.62 36.38
N GLY A 220 -5.68 28.86 37.68
CA GLY A 220 -4.68 29.43 38.58
C GLY A 220 -3.70 28.33 39.01
N ILE A 221 -2.48 28.37 38.53
CA ILE A 221 -1.42 27.40 38.86
C ILE A 221 -0.46 28.03 39.84
N LEU A 222 -0.30 27.42 41.03
CA LEU A 222 0.58 27.94 42.07
C LEU A 222 2.05 27.96 41.62
N TYR A 223 2.82 28.92 42.14
CA TYR A 223 4.27 28.96 41.96
C TYR A 223 5.02 27.99 42.88
N ASN A 224 4.43 27.64 44.02
CA ASN A 224 5.07 26.88 45.10
C ASN A 224 3.98 26.19 45.94
N PRO A 225 4.28 25.13 46.71
CA PRO A 225 3.34 24.57 47.68
C PRO A 225 2.72 25.61 48.65
N SER A 226 3.49 26.63 49.00
CA SER A 226 2.96 27.76 49.81
C SER A 226 2.10 28.68 48.93
N ALA A 227 0.82 28.76 49.23
CA ALA A 227 -0.13 29.64 48.53
C ALA A 227 0.24 31.14 48.66
N THR A 228 1.03 31.52 49.68
CA THR A 228 1.52 32.88 49.83
C THR A 228 2.45 33.34 48.73
N CYS A 229 3.03 32.40 47.97
CA CYS A 229 3.86 32.68 46.80
C CYS A 229 3.03 33.10 45.57
N GLY A 230 1.71 32.97 45.63
CA GLY A 230 0.82 33.34 44.55
C GLY A 230 0.72 32.28 43.47
N ALA A 231 0.00 32.64 42.38
CA ALA A 231 -0.29 31.78 41.27
C ALA A 231 -0.19 32.54 39.94
N LYS A 232 -0.05 31.81 38.85
CA LYS A 232 -0.16 32.34 37.48
C LYS A 232 -1.42 31.78 36.84
N THR A 233 -2.24 32.64 36.24
CA THR A 233 -3.34 32.20 35.39
C THR A 233 -2.77 31.70 34.07
N VAL A 234 -3.04 30.45 33.73
CA VAL A 234 -2.58 29.76 32.51
C VAL A 234 -3.78 29.13 31.81
N THR A 235 -3.95 29.39 30.51
CA THR A 235 -4.88 28.63 29.66
C THR A 235 -4.10 27.53 28.95
N ILE A 236 -4.13 26.33 29.55
CA ILE A 236 -3.41 25.16 29.02
C ILE A 236 -3.95 24.79 27.65
N ARG A 237 -3.06 24.57 26.65
CA ARG A 237 -3.45 24.35 25.26
C ARG A 237 -3.56 22.89 24.85
N ASN A 238 -2.94 21.95 25.57
CA ASN A 238 -2.94 20.54 25.20
C ASN A 238 -2.92 19.60 26.43
N LYS A 239 -3.20 18.33 26.18
CA LYS A 239 -3.30 17.29 27.21
C LYS A 239 -1.95 16.95 27.85
N ALA A 240 -0.87 16.98 27.08
CA ALA A 240 0.47 16.69 27.56
C ALA A 240 0.91 17.71 28.66
N THR A 241 0.69 18.99 28.40
CA THR A 241 0.97 20.05 29.38
C THR A 241 0.06 19.95 30.59
N ALA A 242 -1.23 19.67 30.42
CA ALA A 242 -2.14 19.39 31.54
C ALA A 242 -1.64 18.22 32.40
N SER A 243 -1.21 17.13 31.74
CA SER A 243 -0.68 15.94 32.40
C SER A 243 0.57 16.24 33.23
N LEU A 244 1.46 17.11 32.73
CA LEU A 244 2.63 17.58 33.52
C LEU A 244 2.22 18.37 34.76
N TYR A 245 1.18 19.22 34.67
CA TYR A 245 0.66 19.95 35.84
C TYR A 245 -0.07 19.05 36.86
N TYR A 246 -0.73 17.97 36.37
CA TYR A 246 -1.28 16.97 37.31
C TYR A 246 -0.17 16.20 38.02
N TYR A 247 0.97 16.02 37.38
CA TYR A 247 2.13 15.33 37.98
C TYR A 247 2.96 16.25 38.86
N THR A 248 3.18 17.49 38.44
CA THR A 248 3.94 18.53 39.18
C THR A 248 3.12 19.83 39.16
N PRO A 249 2.29 20.10 40.16
CA PRO A 249 1.23 21.11 40.10
C PRO A 249 1.71 22.55 40.29
N TYR A 250 2.93 22.87 39.85
CA TYR A 250 3.52 24.19 40.01
C TYR A 250 4.03 24.74 38.67
N VAL A 251 3.82 26.06 38.46
CA VAL A 251 4.42 26.79 37.34
C VAL A 251 5.70 27.46 37.81
N PRO A 252 6.83 27.37 37.10
CA PRO A 252 8.04 28.09 37.45
C PRO A 252 7.80 29.61 37.39
N ASN A 253 8.20 30.32 38.44
CA ASN A 253 8.19 31.78 38.45
C ASN A 253 9.38 32.37 37.68
N THR A 254 9.41 33.69 37.48
CA THR A 254 10.48 34.38 36.75
C THR A 254 11.85 34.11 37.36
N ALA A 255 11.98 34.09 38.72
CA ALA A 255 13.22 33.79 39.38
C ALA A 255 13.74 32.37 39.08
N ALA A 256 12.84 31.38 39.03
CA ALA A 256 13.19 30.01 38.65
C ALA A 256 13.67 29.94 37.20
N LEU A 257 12.99 30.63 36.27
CA LEU A 257 13.35 30.64 34.86
C LEU A 257 14.70 31.33 34.61
N SER A 258 14.90 32.51 35.20
CA SER A 258 16.15 33.28 35.07
C SER A 258 17.36 32.55 35.67
N ALA A 259 17.15 31.71 36.70
CA ALA A 259 18.22 30.95 37.34
C ALA A 259 18.76 29.77 36.46
N GLY A 260 18.14 29.46 35.32
CA GLY A 260 18.56 28.34 34.49
C GLY A 260 18.57 27.01 35.24
N TRP A 261 19.74 26.40 35.40
CA TRP A 261 19.95 25.21 36.25
C TRP A 261 20.10 25.54 37.71
N GLY A 262 20.22 26.81 38.09
CA GLY A 262 20.43 27.30 39.44
C GLY A 262 19.15 27.34 40.26
N ILE A 263 19.32 27.92 41.47
CA ILE A 263 18.25 28.13 42.46
C ILE A 263 17.70 29.54 42.26
N GLY A 264 16.36 29.68 42.19
CA GLY A 264 15.68 30.94 42.15
C GLY A 264 15.48 31.53 43.56
N ASN A 265 14.29 31.95 43.87
CA ASN A 265 13.92 32.45 45.21
C ASN A 265 13.11 31.41 46.02
N SER A 266 12.70 31.75 47.23
CA SER A 266 11.91 30.88 48.14
C SER A 266 10.56 30.42 47.56
N CYS A 267 10.02 31.15 46.60
CA CYS A 267 8.78 30.84 45.91
C CYS A 267 8.98 30.08 44.58
N SER A 268 10.19 29.65 44.28
CA SER A 268 10.50 28.96 43.04
C SER A 268 10.23 27.45 43.11
N ALA A 269 9.51 26.91 42.13
CA ALA A 269 9.39 25.47 41.87
C ALA A 269 10.07 25.11 40.57
N TYR A 270 10.69 23.93 40.52
CA TYR A 270 11.62 23.57 39.47
C TYR A 270 11.15 22.38 38.60
N GLY A 271 10.12 21.66 39.00
CA GLY A 271 9.73 20.39 38.34
C GLY A 271 9.47 20.51 36.84
N ASN A 272 8.58 21.41 36.43
CA ASN A 272 8.25 21.65 35.02
C ASN A 272 9.35 22.41 34.27
N ARG A 273 10.11 23.33 34.97
CA ARG A 273 11.32 23.94 34.42
C ARG A 273 12.38 22.89 34.09
N ASN A 274 12.69 22.00 35.00
CA ASN A 274 13.72 20.98 34.83
C ASN A 274 13.29 19.95 33.78
N PHE A 275 11.99 19.60 33.71
CA PHE A 275 11.47 18.77 32.64
C PHE A 275 11.77 19.38 31.29
N TYR A 276 11.42 20.63 31.07
CA TYR A 276 11.64 21.35 29.81
C TYR A 276 13.14 21.43 29.46
N LEU A 277 13.99 21.81 30.44
CA LEU A 277 15.43 21.91 30.26
C LEU A 277 16.07 20.57 29.87
N TYR A 278 15.80 19.50 30.64
CA TYR A 278 16.35 18.18 30.30
C TYR A 278 15.86 17.69 28.97
N PHE A 279 14.58 17.81 28.66
CA PHE A 279 14.04 17.36 27.41
C PHE A 279 14.70 18.10 26.23
N THR A 280 14.72 19.43 26.28
CA THR A 280 15.26 20.27 25.21
C THR A 280 16.77 20.05 25.01
N THR A 281 17.53 19.95 26.12
CA THR A 281 18.98 19.73 26.07
C THR A 281 19.34 18.35 25.55
N TRP A 282 18.52 17.33 25.80
CA TRP A 282 18.85 15.95 25.42
C TRP A 282 18.26 15.50 24.09
N PHE A 283 17.07 15.94 23.79
CA PHE A 283 16.26 15.42 22.67
C PHE A 283 15.84 16.50 21.66
N GLY A 284 16.17 17.76 21.91
CA GLY A 284 15.76 18.89 21.09
C GLY A 284 14.42 19.48 21.49
N SER A 285 13.73 20.13 20.55
CA SER A 285 12.49 20.86 20.86
C SER A 285 11.40 19.96 21.46
N THR A 286 10.70 20.49 22.46
CA THR A 286 9.45 19.91 22.96
C THR A 286 8.27 20.09 22.00
N HIS A 287 8.49 20.81 20.88
CA HIS A 287 7.50 21.13 19.86
C HIS A 287 8.02 20.75 18.48
N TYR A 288 7.14 20.26 17.62
CA TYR A 288 7.44 20.11 16.20
C TYR A 288 7.33 21.48 15.51
N VAL A 289 8.44 21.95 14.97
CA VAL A 289 8.47 23.25 14.30
C VAL A 289 7.89 23.13 12.89
N VAL A 290 6.97 24.02 12.54
CA VAL A 290 6.42 24.13 11.20
C VAL A 290 6.94 25.42 10.58
N THR A 291 7.61 25.32 9.41
CA THR A 291 8.26 26.47 8.76
C THR A 291 7.93 26.57 7.28
N GLY A 292 8.23 27.73 6.68
CA GLY A 292 8.15 27.94 5.23
C GLY A 292 6.74 27.73 4.65
N ALA A 293 6.70 27.25 3.42
CA ALA A 293 5.44 27.02 2.70
C ALA A 293 4.48 26.03 3.41
N ILE A 294 5.02 25.05 4.15
CA ILE A 294 4.21 24.12 4.96
C ILE A 294 3.49 24.91 6.07
N ASN A 295 4.17 25.85 6.74
CA ASN A 295 3.57 26.67 7.80
C ASN A 295 2.47 27.58 7.24
N THR A 296 2.71 28.21 6.11
CA THR A 296 1.71 29.08 5.44
C THR A 296 0.44 28.28 5.13
N TYR A 297 0.60 27.08 4.57
CA TYR A 297 -0.53 26.21 4.25
C TYR A 297 -1.23 25.69 5.52
N TRP A 298 -0.48 25.21 6.50
CA TRP A 298 -1.03 24.70 7.76
C TRP A 298 -1.79 25.76 8.53
N SER A 299 -1.25 26.99 8.63
CA SER A 299 -1.90 28.10 9.36
C SER A 299 -3.28 28.44 8.82
N ALA A 300 -3.47 28.29 7.49
CA ALA A 300 -4.78 28.48 6.83
C ALA A 300 -5.72 27.26 7.00
N HIS A 301 -5.20 26.09 7.43
CA HIS A 301 -5.95 24.83 7.42
C HIS A 301 -5.81 24.05 8.76
N LYS A 302 -5.58 24.74 9.88
CA LYS A 302 -5.33 24.10 11.19
C LYS A 302 -6.43 23.13 11.63
N SER A 303 -7.69 23.47 11.43
CA SER A 303 -8.84 22.60 11.77
C SER A 303 -8.84 21.28 10.98
N THR A 304 -8.39 21.34 9.73
CA THR A 304 -8.30 20.17 8.85
C THR A 304 -7.17 19.22 9.24
N PHE A 305 -5.99 19.77 9.58
CA PHE A 305 -4.78 18.97 9.81
C PHE A 305 -4.47 18.72 11.27
N GLY A 306 -4.95 19.57 12.18
CA GLY A 306 -4.60 19.54 13.59
C GLY A 306 -3.15 19.96 13.84
N ASP A 307 -2.61 19.58 14.99
CA ASP A 307 -1.26 19.93 15.41
C ASP A 307 -0.20 19.11 14.66
N PRO A 308 1.04 19.61 14.54
CA PRO A 308 2.13 18.86 13.94
C PRO A 308 2.41 17.57 14.73
N ALA A 309 2.63 16.48 14.02
CA ALA A 309 2.86 15.14 14.58
C ALA A 309 4.25 14.57 14.21
N GLY A 310 5.17 15.41 13.80
CA GLY A 310 6.54 15.07 13.46
C GLY A 310 7.27 16.25 12.84
N ASN A 311 8.59 16.15 12.75
CA ASN A 311 9.40 17.13 12.04
C ASN A 311 9.21 17.03 10.52
N ALA A 312 9.53 18.11 9.83
CA ALA A 312 9.59 18.12 8.38
C ALA A 312 10.67 17.16 7.86
N VAL A 313 10.31 16.35 6.87
CA VAL A 313 11.17 15.31 6.26
C VAL A 313 11.44 15.67 4.79
N LYS A 314 12.71 15.77 4.44
CA LYS A 314 13.15 15.93 3.03
C LYS A 314 13.16 14.57 2.33
N VAL A 315 12.67 14.53 1.11
CA VAL A 315 12.64 13.36 0.23
C VAL A 315 13.15 13.76 -1.13
N SER A 316 14.13 13.04 -1.66
CA SER A 316 14.73 13.30 -2.99
C SER A 316 13.94 12.66 -4.14
N ALA A 317 13.17 11.61 -3.85
CA ALA A 317 12.38 10.90 -4.86
C ALA A 317 11.34 11.81 -5.53
N ASN A 318 10.97 11.44 -6.77
CA ASN A 318 9.92 12.09 -7.55
C ASN A 318 10.14 13.62 -7.73
N GLY A 319 11.39 14.03 -7.95
CA GLY A 319 11.76 15.44 -8.18
C GLY A 319 12.02 16.23 -6.91
N GLY A 320 12.01 15.57 -5.75
CA GLY A 320 12.36 16.17 -4.47
C GLY A 320 11.29 17.06 -3.85
N GLY A 321 11.39 17.21 -2.54
CA GLY A 321 10.48 18.05 -1.76
C GLY A 321 10.58 17.80 -0.27
N THR A 322 9.67 18.35 0.48
CA THR A 322 9.58 18.21 1.94
C THR A 322 8.13 17.92 2.32
N TYR A 323 7.93 17.03 3.27
CA TYR A 323 6.62 16.83 3.88
C TYR A 323 6.71 16.85 5.39
N GLN A 324 5.60 17.18 6.04
CA GLN A 324 5.46 17.12 7.49
C GLN A 324 4.13 16.45 7.85
N ARG A 325 4.16 15.60 8.88
CA ARG A 325 2.98 14.92 9.39
C ARG A 325 2.26 15.80 10.41
N PHE A 326 0.95 15.72 10.38
CA PHE A 326 0.04 16.38 11.32
C PHE A 326 -0.94 15.34 11.88
N ALA A 327 -1.64 15.67 12.94
CA ALA A 327 -2.55 14.75 13.65
C ALA A 327 -3.63 14.12 12.73
N LYS A 328 -4.08 14.86 11.70
CA LYS A 328 -5.15 14.44 10.80
C LYS A 328 -4.69 14.30 9.34
N GLY A 329 -3.39 14.34 9.07
CA GLY A 329 -2.90 14.24 7.69
C GLY A 329 -1.45 14.59 7.49
N THR A 330 -1.11 14.91 6.25
CA THR A 330 0.25 15.28 5.84
C THR A 330 0.20 16.50 4.93
N ILE A 331 1.08 17.46 5.13
CA ILE A 331 1.27 18.61 4.22
C ILE A 331 2.63 18.42 3.54
N SER A 332 2.63 18.56 2.22
CA SER A 332 3.80 18.35 1.37
C SER A 332 4.06 19.59 0.51
N THR A 333 5.34 19.94 0.33
CA THR A 333 5.78 20.99 -0.61
C THR A 333 6.83 20.42 -1.57
N SER A 334 6.66 20.69 -2.85
CA SER A 334 7.54 20.26 -3.94
C SER A 334 7.48 21.26 -5.09
N SER A 335 8.14 20.98 -6.21
CA SER A 335 7.98 21.77 -7.46
C SER A 335 6.53 21.84 -7.96
N ALA A 336 5.66 20.89 -7.55
CA ALA A 336 4.25 20.89 -7.90
C ALA A 336 3.39 21.87 -7.06
N GLY A 337 3.98 22.45 -6.00
CA GLY A 337 3.29 23.33 -5.05
C GLY A 337 3.21 22.75 -3.65
N THR A 338 2.44 23.41 -2.79
CA THR A 338 2.19 22.97 -1.39
C THR A 338 0.75 22.52 -1.24
N PHE A 339 0.56 21.26 -0.88
CA PHE A 339 -0.76 20.65 -0.76
C PHE A 339 -0.82 19.68 0.44
N GLY A 340 -2.00 19.62 1.06
CA GLY A 340 -2.27 18.67 2.12
C GLY A 340 -3.03 17.44 1.64
N THR A 341 -2.81 16.32 2.32
CA THR A 341 -3.62 15.10 2.23
C THR A 341 -4.23 14.82 3.60
N SER A 342 -5.52 14.50 3.69
CA SER A 342 -6.21 14.22 4.95
C SER A 342 -7.18 13.04 4.81
N GLY A 343 -7.68 12.50 5.93
CA GLY A 343 -8.64 11.41 5.96
C GLY A 343 -8.19 10.17 5.17
N SER A 344 -9.13 9.54 4.47
CA SER A 344 -8.88 8.31 3.69
C SER A 344 -7.83 8.50 2.59
N VAL A 345 -7.72 9.72 2.01
CA VAL A 345 -6.68 10.04 1.04
C VAL A 345 -5.30 9.96 1.68
N SER A 346 -5.12 10.56 2.88
CA SER A 346 -3.83 10.52 3.59
C SER A 346 -3.45 9.10 4.00
N THR A 347 -4.40 8.32 4.48
CA THR A 347 -4.19 6.91 4.83
C THR A 347 -3.72 6.10 3.62
N LYS A 348 -4.41 6.22 2.50
CA LYS A 348 -4.04 5.54 1.24
C LYS A 348 -2.68 6.02 0.73
N PHE A 349 -2.44 7.33 0.70
CA PHE A 349 -1.18 7.92 0.26
C PHE A 349 0.01 7.40 1.06
N THR A 350 -0.13 7.36 2.39
CA THR A 350 0.91 6.82 3.29
C THR A 350 1.15 5.33 3.05
N ALA A 351 0.08 4.53 2.91
CA ALA A 351 0.19 3.09 2.60
C ALA A 351 0.88 2.80 1.27
N MET A 352 0.82 3.72 0.31
CA MET A 352 1.50 3.63 -0.99
C MET A 352 2.94 4.19 -0.98
N GLY A 353 3.52 4.45 0.20
CA GLY A 353 4.90 4.93 0.35
C GLY A 353 5.03 6.46 0.33
N GLY A 354 3.92 7.19 0.43
CA GLY A 354 3.90 8.66 0.47
C GLY A 354 4.58 9.32 -0.74
N PRO A 355 5.33 10.42 -0.54
CA PRO A 355 5.97 11.14 -1.64
C PRO A 355 7.02 10.32 -2.41
N ALA A 356 7.66 9.33 -1.76
CA ALA A 356 8.64 8.44 -2.40
C ALA A 356 7.99 7.30 -3.19
N GLY A 357 6.70 7.04 -2.96
CA GLY A 357 5.95 5.95 -3.56
C GLY A 357 5.50 6.18 -5.01
N ALA A 358 4.65 5.29 -5.48
CA ALA A 358 4.19 5.23 -6.87
C ALA A 358 3.39 6.46 -7.33
N LEU A 359 2.73 7.17 -6.40
CA LEU A 359 1.95 8.37 -6.71
C LEU A 359 2.81 9.63 -6.89
N GLY A 360 3.98 9.71 -6.22
CA GLY A 360 4.76 10.94 -6.13
C GLY A 360 4.06 12.01 -5.29
N TRP A 361 4.38 13.28 -5.55
CA TRP A 361 3.89 14.42 -4.79
C TRP A 361 2.46 14.80 -5.15
N PRO A 362 1.64 15.28 -4.18
CA PRO A 362 0.32 15.84 -4.49
C PRO A 362 0.47 17.08 -5.37
N ARG A 363 -0.43 17.25 -6.35
CA ARG A 363 -0.44 18.36 -7.31
C ARG A 363 -1.61 19.32 -7.12
N LYS A 364 -2.62 18.89 -6.40
CA LYS A 364 -3.82 19.69 -6.09
C LYS A 364 -4.38 19.27 -4.73
N ALA A 365 -5.17 20.12 -4.12
CA ALA A 365 -6.00 19.74 -2.98
C ALA A 365 -7.05 18.70 -3.41
N ALA A 366 -7.52 17.91 -2.44
CA ALA A 366 -8.63 17.01 -2.67
C ALA A 366 -9.88 17.79 -3.08
N ALA A 367 -10.57 17.32 -4.10
CA ALA A 367 -11.77 17.97 -4.63
C ALA A 367 -12.97 17.00 -4.60
N VAL A 368 -14.13 17.51 -4.19
CA VAL A 368 -15.40 16.79 -4.28
C VAL A 368 -15.77 16.64 -5.76
N ARG A 369 -16.11 15.43 -6.16
CA ARG A 369 -16.59 15.08 -7.49
C ARG A 369 -18.09 14.86 -7.45
N LYS A 370 -18.83 15.68 -8.18
CA LYS A 370 -20.28 15.55 -8.34
C LYS A 370 -20.57 14.51 -9.45
N GLY A 371 -20.29 13.25 -9.20
CA GLY A 371 -20.61 12.15 -10.11
C GLY A 371 -21.65 11.23 -9.52
N VAL A 372 -21.90 10.09 -10.18
CA VAL A 372 -22.81 9.06 -9.67
C VAL A 372 -22.36 8.64 -8.26
N ASN A 373 -23.21 8.88 -7.27
CA ASN A 373 -23.01 8.62 -5.84
C ASN A 373 -21.93 9.47 -5.14
N GLY A 374 -21.46 10.55 -5.74
CA GLY A 374 -20.53 11.49 -5.11
C GLY A 374 -19.20 10.86 -4.67
N GLY A 375 -18.20 11.68 -4.45
CA GLY A 375 -16.91 11.22 -3.94
C GLY A 375 -15.88 12.32 -3.94
N THR A 376 -14.64 11.97 -3.58
CA THR A 376 -13.51 12.89 -3.55
C THR A 376 -12.37 12.33 -4.38
N ALA A 377 -11.66 13.17 -5.11
CA ALA A 377 -10.46 12.81 -5.83
C ALA A 377 -9.33 13.77 -5.50
N GLN A 378 -8.12 13.24 -5.32
CA GLN A 378 -6.91 14.06 -5.20
C GLN A 378 -5.86 13.63 -6.21
N ALA A 379 -5.38 14.59 -7.00
CA ALA A 379 -4.39 14.36 -8.04
C ALA A 379 -2.96 14.43 -7.47
N PHE A 380 -2.13 13.51 -7.93
CA PHE A 380 -0.70 13.39 -7.66
C PHE A 380 0.09 13.43 -8.96
N GLN A 381 1.41 13.42 -8.89
CA GLN A 381 2.27 13.46 -10.09
C GLN A 381 2.02 12.30 -11.05
N LYS A 382 1.76 11.09 -10.53
CA LYS A 382 1.70 9.84 -11.31
C LYS A 382 0.34 9.13 -11.21
N GLY A 383 -0.70 9.81 -10.76
CA GLY A 383 -2.03 9.23 -10.62
C GLY A 383 -2.96 10.05 -9.75
N THR A 384 -4.03 9.41 -9.31
CA THR A 384 -5.09 10.04 -8.50
C THR A 384 -5.58 9.04 -7.45
N ILE A 385 -5.81 9.50 -6.23
CA ILE A 385 -6.56 8.74 -5.21
C ILE A 385 -8.02 9.17 -5.30
N TYR A 386 -8.89 8.18 -5.36
CA TYR A 386 -10.34 8.31 -5.37
C TYR A 386 -10.92 7.76 -4.07
N VAL A 387 -11.88 8.47 -3.50
CA VAL A 387 -12.64 8.05 -2.32
C VAL A 387 -14.12 8.18 -2.63
N SER A 388 -14.84 7.10 -2.59
CA SER A 388 -16.29 7.05 -2.87
C SER A 388 -16.95 5.96 -2.05
N THR A 389 -18.27 5.76 -2.23
CA THR A 389 -19.00 4.61 -1.67
C THR A 389 -18.50 3.26 -2.20
N ALA A 390 -17.81 3.24 -3.36
CA ALA A 390 -17.17 2.05 -3.90
C ALA A 390 -15.84 1.68 -3.20
N GLY A 391 -15.32 2.57 -2.35
CA GLY A 391 -14.08 2.38 -1.60
C GLY A 391 -13.06 3.52 -1.79
N THR A 392 -11.85 3.27 -1.28
CA THR A 392 -10.69 4.15 -1.48
C THR A 392 -9.65 3.44 -2.32
N ALA A 393 -9.36 3.96 -3.50
CA ALA A 393 -8.44 3.35 -4.45
C ALA A 393 -7.51 4.38 -5.10
N ALA A 394 -6.29 3.96 -5.39
CA ALA A 394 -5.36 4.73 -6.19
C ALA A 394 -5.34 4.20 -7.62
N VAL A 395 -5.45 5.09 -8.59
CA VAL A 395 -5.29 4.78 -10.01
C VAL A 395 -4.00 5.43 -10.48
N VAL A 396 -3.04 4.62 -10.90
CA VAL A 396 -1.71 5.06 -11.36
C VAL A 396 -1.45 4.62 -12.80
N ALA A 397 -0.44 5.21 -13.45
CA ALA A 397 -0.05 4.80 -14.78
C ALA A 397 0.36 3.31 -14.83
N PRO A 398 0.11 2.59 -15.94
CA PRO A 398 -0.56 3.02 -17.16
C PRO A 398 -2.11 2.98 -17.09
N VAL A 399 -2.69 2.38 -16.04
CA VAL A 399 -4.16 2.28 -15.85
C VAL A 399 -4.81 3.67 -15.86
N TYR A 400 -4.13 4.67 -15.28
CA TYR A 400 -4.67 6.04 -15.19
C TYR A 400 -4.94 6.69 -16.57
N ALA A 401 -4.04 6.46 -17.53
CA ALA A 401 -4.20 6.98 -18.88
C ALA A 401 -5.42 6.35 -19.58
N GLU A 402 -5.55 5.03 -19.47
CA GLU A 402 -6.67 4.27 -20.04
C GLU A 402 -8.00 4.66 -19.35
N PHE A 403 -8.01 4.82 -18.04
CA PHE A 403 -9.17 5.29 -17.30
C PHE A 403 -9.58 6.70 -17.74
N GLY A 404 -8.59 7.56 -18.05
CA GLY A 404 -8.83 8.89 -18.60
C GLY A 404 -9.52 8.87 -19.97
N SER A 405 -9.13 7.96 -20.87
CA SER A 405 -9.75 7.82 -22.19
C SER A 405 -11.23 7.43 -22.10
N THR A 406 -11.64 6.78 -21.02
CA THR A 406 -13.05 6.40 -20.75
C THR A 406 -13.86 7.47 -20.02
N GLY A 407 -13.29 8.64 -19.71
CA GLY A 407 -13.96 9.77 -19.03
C GLY A 407 -13.85 9.75 -17.51
N TYR A 408 -12.85 9.05 -16.96
CA TYR A 408 -12.61 8.90 -15.52
C TYR A 408 -13.85 8.35 -14.78
N GLU A 409 -14.06 8.78 -13.52
CA GLU A 409 -15.16 8.36 -12.65
C GLU A 409 -16.56 8.76 -13.17
N LEU A 410 -16.64 9.75 -14.05
CA LEU A 410 -17.88 10.19 -14.71
C LEU A 410 -18.18 9.41 -15.98
N GLY A 411 -17.18 8.70 -16.51
CA GLY A 411 -17.28 7.96 -17.77
C GLY A 411 -17.84 6.56 -17.62
N ALA A 412 -17.60 5.74 -18.63
CA ALA A 412 -18.19 4.40 -18.77
C ALA A 412 -17.86 3.45 -17.61
N LEU A 413 -16.68 3.58 -16.99
CA LEU A 413 -16.22 2.66 -15.93
C LEU A 413 -16.76 2.98 -14.54
N GLY A 414 -17.07 4.25 -14.25
CA GLY A 414 -17.42 4.70 -12.90
C GLY A 414 -16.21 4.70 -11.95
N TRP A 415 -16.48 4.67 -10.64
CA TRP A 415 -15.45 4.74 -9.62
C TRP A 415 -14.60 3.46 -9.54
N PRO A 416 -13.27 3.57 -9.25
CA PRO A 416 -12.45 2.40 -8.95
C PRO A 416 -12.92 1.75 -7.64
N THR A 417 -12.98 0.42 -7.63
CA THR A 417 -13.44 -0.38 -6.48
C THR A 417 -12.30 -0.97 -5.65
N GLY A 418 -11.06 -0.85 -6.13
CA GLY A 418 -9.84 -1.31 -5.49
C GLY A 418 -8.61 -0.88 -6.26
N ASP A 419 -7.43 -1.12 -5.72
CA ASP A 419 -6.16 -0.84 -6.39
C ASP A 419 -5.89 -1.84 -7.53
N ALA A 420 -4.96 -1.48 -8.40
CA ALA A 420 -4.48 -2.38 -9.43
C ALA A 420 -3.79 -3.62 -8.83
N VAL A 421 -4.12 -4.79 -9.36
CA VAL A 421 -3.59 -6.09 -8.92
C VAL A 421 -2.83 -6.74 -10.08
N ARG A 422 -1.66 -7.30 -9.80
CA ARG A 422 -0.90 -8.11 -10.74
C ARG A 422 -1.32 -9.57 -10.65
N SER A 423 -1.61 -10.16 -11.81
CA SER A 423 -1.90 -11.58 -11.96
C SER A 423 -0.83 -12.23 -12.83
N THR A 424 -0.49 -13.50 -12.56
CA THR A 424 0.41 -14.33 -13.37
C THR A 424 -0.33 -15.19 -14.39
N ALA A 425 -1.66 -15.26 -14.31
CA ALA A 425 -2.49 -16.03 -15.25
C ALA A 425 -2.29 -15.56 -16.68
N ALA A 426 -2.36 -16.47 -17.64
CA ALA A 426 -2.30 -16.22 -19.08
C ALA A 426 -1.11 -15.30 -19.49
N GLY A 427 0.09 -15.56 -18.95
CA GLY A 427 1.30 -14.80 -19.26
C GLY A 427 1.45 -13.50 -18.46
N GLY A 428 0.52 -13.19 -17.56
CA GLY A 428 0.57 -12.08 -16.63
C GLY A 428 0.00 -10.77 -17.16
N ALA A 429 -0.64 -10.04 -16.27
CA ALA A 429 -1.14 -8.69 -16.52
C ALA A 429 -1.33 -7.94 -15.19
N THR A 430 -1.44 -6.61 -15.27
CA THR A 430 -1.95 -5.79 -14.18
C THR A 430 -3.38 -5.41 -14.50
N SER A 431 -4.30 -5.56 -13.56
CA SER A 431 -5.69 -5.17 -13.78
C SER A 431 -6.24 -4.39 -12.60
N GLN A 432 -7.13 -3.45 -12.88
CA GLN A 432 -7.86 -2.69 -11.88
C GLN A 432 -9.36 -2.75 -12.16
N THR A 433 -10.12 -2.97 -11.09
CA THR A 433 -11.58 -3.12 -11.17
C THR A 433 -12.25 -1.79 -10.87
N PHE A 434 -13.29 -1.50 -11.62
CA PHE A 434 -14.16 -0.34 -11.50
C PHE A 434 -15.61 -0.80 -11.34
N GLN A 435 -16.52 0.11 -11.01
CA GLN A 435 -17.93 -0.24 -10.80
C GLN A 435 -18.59 -0.93 -12.01
N ARG A 436 -18.21 -0.54 -13.24
CA ARG A 436 -18.83 -1.03 -14.48
C ARG A 436 -17.84 -1.67 -15.46
N GLY A 437 -16.62 -1.98 -15.01
CA GLY A 437 -15.62 -2.56 -15.89
C GLY A 437 -14.29 -2.89 -15.23
N ARG A 438 -13.32 -3.26 -16.03
CA ARG A 438 -11.92 -3.46 -15.66
C ARG A 438 -11.02 -2.80 -16.68
N VAL A 439 -9.94 -2.20 -16.21
CA VAL A 439 -8.79 -1.85 -17.05
C VAL A 439 -7.75 -2.94 -16.86
N VAL A 440 -7.22 -3.45 -17.97
CA VAL A 440 -6.22 -4.52 -18.02
C VAL A 440 -5.00 -4.02 -18.78
N VAL A 441 -3.81 -4.28 -18.24
CA VAL A 441 -2.53 -3.91 -18.83
C VAL A 441 -1.72 -5.16 -19.08
N VAL A 442 -1.57 -5.53 -20.36
CA VAL A 442 -0.74 -6.65 -20.84
C VAL A 442 0.53 -6.07 -21.46
N GLY A 443 1.68 -6.36 -20.85
CA GLY A 443 2.92 -5.67 -21.24
C GLY A 443 2.82 -4.17 -21.01
N SER A 444 2.92 -3.37 -22.06
CA SER A 444 2.76 -1.91 -22.02
C SER A 444 1.39 -1.43 -22.49
N LYS A 445 0.54 -2.33 -22.98
CA LYS A 445 -0.75 -1.98 -23.57
C LYS A 445 -1.89 -2.11 -22.56
N ALA A 446 -2.59 -1.01 -22.31
CA ALA A 446 -3.82 -0.98 -21.54
C ALA A 446 -5.03 -1.22 -22.44
N SER A 447 -6.06 -1.85 -21.91
CA SER A 447 -7.34 -2.08 -22.57
C SER A 447 -8.47 -2.11 -21.54
N THR A 448 -9.63 -1.60 -21.93
CA THR A 448 -10.83 -1.60 -21.11
C THR A 448 -11.76 -2.75 -21.50
N VAL A 449 -12.34 -3.44 -20.53
CA VAL A 449 -13.43 -4.40 -20.74
C VAL A 449 -14.62 -4.04 -19.85
N SER A 450 -15.81 -3.94 -20.45
CA SER A 450 -17.03 -3.50 -19.75
C SER A 450 -18.29 -4.10 -20.37
N GLY A 451 -19.45 -3.88 -19.71
CA GLY A 451 -20.75 -4.28 -20.22
C GLY A 451 -20.87 -5.79 -20.50
N ASP A 452 -21.58 -6.14 -21.56
CA ASP A 452 -21.85 -7.53 -21.95
C ASP A 452 -20.59 -8.32 -22.28
N VAL A 453 -19.54 -7.64 -22.77
CA VAL A 453 -18.24 -8.28 -23.04
C VAL A 453 -17.57 -8.68 -21.73
N LEU A 454 -17.63 -7.83 -20.70
CA LEU A 454 -17.15 -8.19 -19.36
C LEU A 454 -17.93 -9.38 -18.79
N ALA A 455 -19.25 -9.34 -18.89
CA ALA A 455 -20.11 -10.39 -18.39
C ALA A 455 -19.81 -11.76 -19.03
N ILE A 456 -19.68 -11.82 -20.35
CA ILE A 456 -19.35 -13.08 -21.04
C ILE A 456 -17.93 -13.56 -20.75
N TRP A 457 -16.96 -12.64 -20.61
CA TRP A 457 -15.59 -12.96 -20.25
C TRP A 457 -15.51 -13.54 -18.83
N GLN A 458 -16.20 -12.92 -17.84
CA GLN A 458 -16.30 -13.42 -16.47
C GLN A 458 -16.97 -14.81 -16.42
N LYS A 459 -18.08 -15.00 -17.17
CA LYS A 459 -18.76 -16.31 -17.28
C LYS A 459 -17.85 -17.41 -17.84
N ARG A 460 -16.83 -17.04 -18.61
CA ARG A 460 -15.80 -17.93 -19.16
C ARG A 460 -14.54 -18.02 -18.32
N ASN A 461 -14.64 -17.74 -17.02
CA ASN A 461 -13.55 -17.75 -16.06
C ASN A 461 -12.45 -16.69 -16.32
N ALA A 462 -12.84 -15.58 -16.95
CA ALA A 462 -12.00 -14.42 -17.22
C ALA A 462 -10.60 -14.81 -17.77
N GLU A 463 -9.52 -14.23 -17.19
CA GLU A 463 -8.14 -14.49 -17.61
C GLU A 463 -7.66 -15.94 -17.41
N LYS A 464 -8.32 -16.68 -16.52
CA LYS A 464 -8.01 -18.11 -16.28
C LYS A 464 -8.71 -19.04 -17.28
N GLY A 465 -9.65 -18.50 -18.04
CA GLY A 465 -10.40 -19.23 -19.04
C GLY A 465 -9.72 -19.25 -20.41
N SER A 466 -10.40 -19.83 -21.39
CA SER A 466 -9.87 -20.04 -22.75
C SER A 466 -9.62 -18.76 -23.56
N MET A 467 -10.07 -17.60 -23.09
CA MET A 467 -9.89 -16.33 -23.80
C MET A 467 -8.58 -15.64 -23.43
N GLY A 468 -8.07 -15.84 -22.20
CA GLY A 468 -6.96 -15.05 -21.66
C GLY A 468 -7.34 -13.59 -21.41
N TRP A 469 -6.36 -12.71 -21.48
CA TRP A 469 -6.54 -11.27 -21.24
C TRP A 469 -7.08 -10.53 -22.48
N PRO A 470 -7.88 -9.47 -22.31
CA PRO A 470 -8.19 -8.53 -23.39
C PRO A 470 -6.89 -7.83 -23.85
N ILE A 471 -6.68 -7.72 -25.15
CA ILE A 471 -5.49 -7.12 -25.78
C ILE A 471 -5.80 -5.88 -26.63
N ALA A 472 -7.07 -5.52 -26.71
CA ALA A 472 -7.56 -4.31 -27.37
C ALA A 472 -8.88 -3.89 -26.73
N ASP A 473 -9.23 -2.63 -26.89
CA ASP A 473 -10.52 -2.10 -26.47
C ASP A 473 -11.67 -2.68 -27.30
N VAL A 474 -12.86 -2.62 -26.73
CA VAL A 474 -14.07 -2.94 -27.45
C VAL A 474 -14.25 -1.97 -28.63
N LYS A 475 -14.57 -2.51 -29.81
CA LYS A 475 -14.88 -1.76 -31.02
C LYS A 475 -16.32 -1.97 -31.43
N THR A 476 -16.97 -0.90 -31.86
CA THR A 476 -18.22 -1.01 -32.60
C THR A 476 -17.91 -1.41 -34.05
N VAL A 477 -18.57 -2.44 -34.51
CA VAL A 477 -18.39 -3.00 -35.87
C VAL A 477 -19.74 -3.10 -36.54
N THR A 478 -19.81 -2.75 -37.82
CA THR A 478 -20.99 -2.99 -38.69
C THR A 478 -20.66 -4.03 -39.73
N SER A 479 -21.46 -5.07 -39.82
CA SER A 479 -21.31 -6.15 -40.78
C SER A 479 -22.67 -6.71 -41.15
N GLY A 480 -22.90 -6.92 -42.46
CA GLY A 480 -24.17 -7.40 -43.00
C GLY A 480 -25.36 -6.50 -42.59
N GLY A 481 -25.16 -5.18 -42.54
CA GLY A 481 -26.16 -4.21 -42.13
C GLY A 481 -26.44 -4.19 -40.60
N ARG A 482 -25.80 -5.04 -39.80
CA ARG A 482 -25.99 -5.16 -38.36
C ARG A 482 -24.82 -4.57 -37.59
N LYS A 483 -25.12 -3.73 -36.61
CA LYS A 483 -24.13 -3.11 -35.69
C LYS A 483 -23.96 -4.00 -34.47
N GLY A 484 -22.73 -4.16 -34.00
CA GLY A 484 -22.42 -4.91 -32.80
C GLY A 484 -21.06 -4.54 -32.22
N LEU A 485 -20.67 -5.15 -31.09
CA LEU A 485 -19.40 -4.95 -30.43
C LEU A 485 -18.44 -6.11 -30.73
N LEU A 486 -17.16 -5.80 -30.84
CA LEU A 486 -16.06 -6.77 -30.99
C LEU A 486 -14.95 -6.39 -30.01
N GLN A 487 -14.50 -7.34 -29.21
CA GLN A 487 -13.27 -7.19 -28.42
C GLN A 487 -12.34 -8.37 -28.66
N THR A 488 -11.06 -8.05 -28.85
CA THR A 488 -10.01 -9.05 -29.08
C THR A 488 -9.33 -9.41 -27.77
N PHE A 489 -9.13 -10.70 -27.56
CA PHE A 489 -8.43 -11.33 -26.46
C PHE A 489 -7.21 -12.09 -26.95
N GLN A 490 -6.35 -12.59 -26.06
CA GLN A 490 -5.13 -13.32 -26.42
C GLN A 490 -5.40 -14.53 -27.32
N THR A 491 -6.53 -15.22 -27.12
CA THR A 491 -6.84 -16.48 -27.83
C THR A 491 -8.20 -16.47 -28.52
N GLY A 492 -8.65 -15.31 -28.97
CA GLY A 492 -9.91 -15.17 -29.67
C GLY A 492 -10.60 -13.83 -29.51
N VAL A 493 -11.90 -13.83 -29.68
CA VAL A 493 -12.71 -12.62 -29.62
C VAL A 493 -14.01 -12.85 -28.84
N ALA A 494 -14.52 -11.77 -28.23
CA ALA A 494 -15.90 -11.66 -27.80
C ALA A 494 -16.65 -10.72 -28.74
N THR A 495 -17.88 -11.08 -29.09
CA THR A 495 -18.78 -10.30 -29.97
C THR A 495 -20.13 -10.13 -29.27
N VAL A 496 -20.73 -8.96 -29.43
CA VAL A 496 -22.10 -8.68 -28.98
C VAL A 496 -22.89 -8.12 -30.19
N GLN A 497 -23.69 -8.96 -30.78
CA GLN A 497 -24.67 -8.60 -31.81
C GLN A 497 -25.97 -9.30 -31.42
N GLY A 498 -26.81 -8.64 -30.64
CA GLY A 498 -27.87 -9.29 -29.89
C GLY A 498 -27.30 -10.14 -28.73
N THR A 499 -27.24 -11.46 -28.90
CA THR A 499 -26.65 -12.35 -27.86
C THR A 499 -25.15 -12.30 -27.85
N PRO A 500 -24.50 -12.07 -26.67
CA PRO A 500 -23.05 -12.14 -26.53
C PRO A 500 -22.47 -13.52 -26.85
N ARG A 501 -21.41 -13.59 -27.67
CA ARG A 501 -20.75 -14.82 -28.09
C ARG A 501 -19.25 -14.71 -28.03
N THR A 502 -18.59 -15.87 -27.89
CA THR A 502 -17.12 -15.97 -27.93
C THR A 502 -16.70 -16.88 -29.07
N VAL A 503 -15.57 -16.54 -29.69
CA VAL A 503 -14.89 -17.39 -30.67
C VAL A 503 -13.47 -17.55 -30.19
N THR A 504 -13.07 -18.75 -29.76
CA THR A 504 -11.81 -18.96 -29.03
C THR A 504 -10.98 -20.10 -29.61
N GLY A 505 -9.72 -20.20 -29.18
CA GLY A 505 -8.77 -21.21 -29.60
C GLY A 505 -8.47 -21.14 -31.10
N SER A 506 -8.18 -22.27 -31.73
CA SER A 506 -7.84 -22.34 -33.17
C SER A 506 -8.97 -21.87 -34.08
N ILE A 507 -10.24 -22.01 -33.66
CA ILE A 507 -11.38 -21.42 -34.37
C ILE A 507 -11.33 -19.91 -34.28
N GLY A 508 -11.02 -19.35 -33.09
CA GLY A 508 -10.88 -17.91 -32.87
C GLY A 508 -9.76 -17.30 -33.71
N SER A 509 -8.59 -17.95 -33.74
CA SER A 509 -7.47 -17.51 -34.57
C SER A 509 -7.82 -17.52 -36.07
N ASN A 510 -8.50 -18.59 -36.55
CA ASN A 510 -8.96 -18.67 -37.92
C ASN A 510 -9.99 -17.58 -38.24
N TYR A 511 -10.94 -17.33 -37.34
CA TYR A 511 -11.96 -16.31 -37.49
C TYR A 511 -11.35 -14.90 -37.58
N VAL A 512 -10.42 -14.59 -36.68
CA VAL A 512 -9.70 -13.30 -36.70
C VAL A 512 -8.87 -13.12 -37.96
N PHE A 513 -8.16 -14.18 -38.40
CA PHE A 513 -7.38 -14.18 -39.64
C PHE A 513 -8.24 -13.88 -40.88
N HIS A 514 -9.48 -14.34 -40.90
CA HIS A 514 -10.44 -14.08 -41.97
C HIS A 514 -11.26 -12.79 -41.77
N GLY A 515 -10.79 -11.85 -40.96
CA GLY A 515 -11.38 -10.51 -40.78
C GLY A 515 -12.51 -10.42 -39.75
N GLY A 516 -12.72 -11.48 -38.96
CA GLY A 516 -13.73 -11.48 -37.90
C GLY A 516 -15.14 -11.20 -38.44
N PRO A 517 -15.93 -10.34 -37.76
CA PRO A 517 -17.31 -10.04 -38.20
C PRO A 517 -17.36 -9.37 -39.58
N THR A 518 -16.34 -8.60 -39.97
CA THR A 518 -16.30 -7.89 -41.26
C THR A 518 -15.82 -8.75 -42.44
N GLY A 519 -15.28 -9.94 -42.12
CA GLY A 519 -14.85 -10.88 -43.11
C GLY A 519 -16.01 -11.74 -43.67
N ALA A 520 -15.67 -12.68 -44.55
CA ALA A 520 -16.64 -13.53 -45.20
C ALA A 520 -17.52 -14.40 -44.27
N LEU A 521 -17.04 -14.68 -43.06
CA LEU A 521 -17.79 -15.45 -42.07
C LEU A 521 -18.89 -14.64 -41.36
N GLY A 522 -18.76 -13.32 -41.26
CA GLY A 522 -19.76 -12.49 -40.57
C GLY A 522 -19.83 -12.73 -39.08
N TRP A 523 -20.98 -12.48 -38.45
CA TRP A 523 -21.18 -12.65 -37.01
C TRP A 523 -21.29 -14.11 -36.59
N PRO A 524 -20.84 -14.49 -35.37
CA PRO A 524 -21.10 -15.85 -34.85
C PRO A 524 -22.59 -16.12 -34.70
N ALA A 525 -23.11 -17.14 -35.33
CA ALA A 525 -24.51 -17.52 -35.26
C ALA A 525 -24.84 -18.48 -34.12
N GLY A 526 -23.82 -19.07 -33.49
CA GLY A 526 -23.94 -20.01 -32.39
C GLY A 526 -22.68 -20.08 -31.51
N SER A 527 -22.76 -20.79 -30.38
CA SER A 527 -21.61 -21.19 -29.62
C SER A 527 -20.84 -22.32 -30.31
N SER A 528 -19.57 -22.52 -29.97
CA SER A 528 -18.79 -23.67 -30.40
C SER A 528 -19.42 -24.97 -29.91
N GLN A 529 -19.42 -25.98 -30.78
CA GLN A 529 -19.94 -27.34 -30.54
C GLN A 529 -18.78 -28.32 -30.54
N GLN A 530 -18.71 -29.20 -29.56
CA GLN A 530 -17.75 -30.28 -29.48
C GLN A 530 -18.30 -31.56 -30.16
N SER A 531 -17.46 -32.30 -30.83
CA SER A 531 -17.74 -33.63 -31.34
C SER A 531 -16.59 -34.57 -30.97
N SER A 532 -16.88 -35.79 -30.55
CA SER A 532 -15.88 -36.82 -30.23
C SER A 532 -15.45 -37.67 -31.41
N ASN A 533 -16.13 -37.56 -32.57
CA ASN A 533 -15.86 -38.39 -33.73
C ASN A 533 -14.49 -38.08 -34.36
N ASP A 534 -13.87 -39.07 -34.98
CA ASP A 534 -12.58 -38.99 -35.70
C ASP A 534 -11.49 -38.28 -34.88
N GLY A 535 -11.30 -38.71 -33.64
CA GLY A 535 -10.31 -38.11 -32.71
C GLY A 535 -10.74 -36.81 -32.08
N GLY A 536 -11.96 -36.39 -32.28
CA GLY A 536 -12.58 -35.24 -31.65
C GLY A 536 -12.17 -33.87 -32.21
N GLY A 537 -12.99 -32.88 -31.90
CA GLY A 537 -12.75 -31.51 -32.32
C GLY A 537 -13.89 -30.57 -31.99
N TRP A 538 -13.85 -29.39 -32.57
CA TRP A 538 -14.80 -28.32 -32.36
C TRP A 538 -15.28 -27.70 -33.65
N SER A 539 -16.53 -27.26 -33.69
CA SER A 539 -17.07 -26.47 -34.79
C SER A 539 -17.82 -25.26 -34.28
N GLN A 540 -17.89 -24.20 -35.07
CA GLN A 540 -18.71 -23.03 -34.75
C GLN A 540 -19.35 -22.49 -36.03
N ARG A 541 -20.61 -22.06 -35.89
CA ARG A 541 -21.42 -21.49 -36.99
C ARG A 541 -21.33 -19.98 -37.00
N PHE A 542 -21.31 -19.42 -38.18
CA PHE A 542 -21.32 -18.00 -38.50
C PHE A 542 -22.36 -17.70 -39.58
N ASP A 543 -22.70 -16.42 -39.74
CA ASP A 543 -23.67 -16.03 -40.78
C ASP A 543 -23.25 -16.45 -42.19
N GLY A 544 -21.95 -16.36 -42.49
CA GLY A 544 -21.34 -16.65 -43.77
C GLY A 544 -20.74 -18.06 -43.88
N GLY A 545 -20.94 -18.96 -42.90
CA GLY A 545 -20.43 -20.32 -42.96
C GLY A 545 -20.16 -20.97 -41.62
N ALA A 546 -19.16 -21.84 -41.58
CA ALA A 546 -18.73 -22.53 -40.38
C ALA A 546 -17.22 -22.69 -40.33
N VAL A 547 -16.64 -22.75 -39.15
CA VAL A 547 -15.23 -23.11 -38.92
C VAL A 547 -15.22 -24.44 -38.17
N PHE A 548 -14.38 -25.34 -38.61
CA PHE A 548 -14.14 -26.67 -38.03
C PHE A 548 -12.70 -26.79 -37.61
N TRP A 549 -12.47 -27.37 -36.45
CA TRP A 549 -11.14 -27.67 -35.96
C TRP A 549 -11.07 -29.08 -35.38
N SER A 550 -10.07 -29.83 -35.78
CA SER A 550 -9.65 -31.03 -35.07
C SER A 550 -8.14 -31.06 -34.91
N ARG A 551 -7.63 -31.89 -33.97
CA ARG A 551 -6.19 -32.04 -33.78
C ARG A 551 -5.50 -32.57 -35.07
N ALA A 552 -6.18 -33.41 -35.80
CA ALA A 552 -5.64 -34.06 -37.01
C ALA A 552 -5.64 -33.15 -38.26
N THR A 553 -6.61 -32.24 -38.35
CA THR A 553 -6.81 -31.46 -39.60
C THR A 553 -6.41 -29.99 -39.45
N GLY A 554 -6.34 -29.45 -38.21
CA GLY A 554 -6.23 -28.02 -37.99
C GLY A 554 -7.57 -27.27 -38.09
N SER A 555 -7.53 -25.96 -38.26
CA SER A 555 -8.72 -25.09 -38.34
C SER A 555 -9.00 -24.67 -39.77
N HIS A 556 -10.19 -24.98 -40.29
CA HIS A 556 -10.59 -24.70 -41.64
C HIS A 556 -12.00 -24.10 -41.70
N ALA A 557 -12.20 -23.15 -42.60
CA ALA A 557 -13.50 -22.51 -42.84
C ALA A 557 -14.19 -23.13 -44.07
N LEU A 558 -15.49 -23.39 -43.92
CA LEU A 558 -16.37 -23.77 -45.05
C LEU A 558 -17.42 -22.68 -45.22
N PRO A 559 -17.43 -21.98 -46.37
CA PRO A 559 -18.42 -20.95 -46.65
C PRO A 559 -19.86 -21.47 -46.65
N LYS A 560 -20.80 -20.61 -46.34
CA LYS A 560 -22.23 -20.85 -46.51
C LYS A 560 -22.53 -21.14 -47.98
N GLY A 561 -23.30 -22.19 -48.26
CA GLY A 561 -23.66 -22.60 -49.59
C GLY A 561 -23.98 -24.10 -49.66
N ALA A 562 -24.23 -24.60 -50.88
CA ALA A 562 -24.68 -25.97 -51.10
C ALA A 562 -23.73 -27.04 -50.52
N ALA A 563 -22.41 -26.78 -50.51
CA ALA A 563 -21.43 -27.70 -49.93
C ALA A 563 -21.57 -27.82 -48.39
N LEU A 564 -21.79 -26.71 -47.67
CA LEU A 564 -22.03 -26.73 -46.24
C LEU A 564 -23.38 -27.38 -45.91
N SER A 565 -24.42 -27.07 -46.67
CA SER A 565 -25.74 -27.68 -46.55
C SER A 565 -25.70 -29.20 -46.75
N LEU A 566 -24.99 -29.69 -47.74
CA LEU A 566 -24.81 -31.13 -47.96
C LEU A 566 -24.01 -31.78 -46.83
N TYR A 567 -22.96 -31.12 -46.36
CA TYR A 567 -22.16 -31.59 -45.20
C TYR A 567 -23.05 -31.77 -43.96
N ASP A 568 -23.89 -30.78 -43.69
CA ASP A 568 -24.83 -30.82 -42.55
C ASP A 568 -25.89 -31.93 -42.72
N ALA A 569 -26.47 -32.07 -43.92
CA ALA A 569 -27.42 -33.11 -44.21
C ALA A 569 -26.85 -34.53 -44.10
N ARG A 570 -25.52 -34.65 -44.23
CA ARG A 570 -24.77 -35.92 -44.05
C ARG A 570 -24.29 -36.16 -42.62
N GLY A 571 -24.78 -35.40 -41.63
CA GLY A 571 -24.45 -35.54 -40.21
C GLY A 571 -23.22 -34.73 -39.77
N GLY A 572 -22.72 -33.83 -40.61
CA GLY A 572 -21.61 -32.92 -40.28
C GLY A 572 -20.36 -33.65 -39.78
N THR A 573 -19.80 -33.19 -38.63
CA THR A 573 -18.60 -33.80 -38.02
C THR A 573 -18.82 -35.25 -37.53
N SER A 574 -20.07 -35.66 -37.35
CA SER A 574 -20.45 -37.04 -36.96
C SER A 574 -20.79 -37.91 -38.13
N GLY A 575 -20.84 -37.36 -39.34
CA GLY A 575 -21.23 -38.05 -40.56
C GLY A 575 -20.07 -38.74 -41.31
N SER A 576 -20.41 -39.35 -42.43
CA SER A 576 -19.48 -40.16 -43.26
C SER A 576 -18.31 -39.37 -43.85
N LEU A 577 -18.33 -38.07 -43.89
CA LEU A 577 -17.26 -37.23 -44.43
C LEU A 577 -16.16 -36.92 -43.37
N GLY A 578 -16.50 -36.93 -42.07
CA GLY A 578 -15.58 -36.60 -41.01
C GLY A 578 -15.23 -35.11 -40.94
N TRP A 579 -14.02 -34.78 -40.51
CA TRP A 579 -13.56 -33.40 -40.32
C TRP A 579 -13.10 -32.73 -41.62
N LEU A 580 -13.37 -31.43 -41.74
CA LEU A 580 -12.86 -30.61 -42.85
C LEU A 580 -11.33 -30.56 -42.77
N LYS A 581 -10.66 -30.93 -43.86
CA LYS A 581 -9.19 -31.08 -43.99
C LYS A 581 -8.53 -29.90 -44.68
N SER A 582 -9.28 -29.16 -45.48
CA SER A 582 -8.84 -27.91 -46.11
C SER A 582 -10.02 -27.01 -46.38
N SER A 583 -9.83 -25.69 -46.24
CA SER A 583 -10.84 -24.72 -46.68
C SER A 583 -11.22 -24.94 -48.13
N GLY A 584 -12.47 -24.68 -48.44
CA GLY A 584 -12.98 -24.94 -49.79
C GLY A 584 -12.21 -24.21 -50.91
N ARG A 585 -12.11 -24.86 -52.07
CA ARG A 585 -11.40 -24.33 -53.24
C ARG A 585 -12.39 -24.04 -54.36
N VAL A 586 -12.33 -22.83 -54.88
CA VAL A 586 -13.01 -22.47 -56.15
C VAL A 586 -12.16 -22.94 -57.34
N HIS A 587 -12.75 -23.59 -58.32
CA HIS A 587 -12.10 -24.04 -59.53
C HIS A 587 -12.34 -23.02 -60.63
N ALA A 588 -11.50 -22.00 -60.74
CA ALA A 588 -11.56 -21.04 -61.84
C ALA A 588 -11.35 -21.75 -63.19
N GLY A 589 -12.05 -21.35 -64.22
CA GLY A 589 -11.95 -21.88 -65.58
C GLY A 589 -12.83 -23.11 -65.93
N ILE A 590 -13.20 -23.93 -64.93
CA ILE A 590 -14.16 -25.03 -65.10
C ILE A 590 -15.44 -24.86 -64.28
N GLY A 591 -15.54 -23.77 -63.54
CA GLY A 591 -16.68 -23.40 -62.68
C GLY A 591 -16.98 -24.43 -61.58
N GLY A 592 -17.11 -24.02 -60.37
CA GLY A 592 -17.47 -24.90 -59.27
C GLY A 592 -16.53 -24.81 -58.09
N PHE A 593 -16.85 -25.55 -57.03
CA PHE A 593 -16.21 -25.52 -55.72
C PHE A 593 -15.96 -26.94 -55.22
N SER A 594 -14.90 -27.15 -54.47
CA SER A 594 -14.68 -28.40 -53.74
C SER A 594 -14.17 -28.18 -52.33
N ALA A 595 -14.58 -29.05 -51.41
CA ALA A 595 -14.08 -29.09 -50.04
C ALA A 595 -13.56 -30.49 -49.69
N VAL A 596 -12.42 -30.58 -49.04
CA VAL A 596 -11.75 -31.85 -48.71
C VAL A 596 -12.01 -32.17 -47.22
N PHE A 597 -12.43 -33.39 -46.94
CA PHE A 597 -12.69 -33.93 -45.62
C PHE A 597 -11.81 -35.14 -45.34
N THR A 598 -11.80 -35.63 -44.11
CA THR A 598 -10.98 -36.82 -43.74
C THR A 598 -11.32 -38.06 -44.52
N HIS A 599 -12.59 -38.27 -44.83
CA HIS A 599 -13.08 -39.48 -45.50
C HIS A 599 -13.70 -39.23 -46.89
N GLY A 600 -13.57 -38.00 -47.44
CA GLY A 600 -14.17 -37.70 -48.74
C GLY A 600 -13.95 -36.27 -49.22
N ARG A 601 -14.67 -35.94 -50.29
CA ARG A 601 -14.75 -34.58 -50.83
C ARG A 601 -16.18 -34.25 -51.23
N ILE A 602 -16.56 -33.00 -50.99
CA ILE A 602 -17.78 -32.43 -51.59
C ILE A 602 -17.36 -31.61 -52.80
N TYR A 603 -18.08 -31.82 -53.92
CA TYR A 603 -17.98 -31.06 -55.14
C TYR A 603 -19.30 -30.33 -55.35
N SER A 604 -19.28 -29.09 -55.75
CA SER A 604 -20.44 -28.25 -56.03
C SER A 604 -20.21 -27.50 -57.34
N SER A 605 -21.10 -27.69 -58.33
CA SER A 605 -21.02 -27.05 -59.63
C SER A 605 -22.45 -26.80 -60.15
N LYS A 606 -22.55 -26.32 -61.36
CA LYS A 606 -23.86 -26.30 -62.13
C LYS A 606 -24.49 -27.67 -62.29
N ALA A 607 -23.72 -28.76 -62.27
CA ALA A 607 -24.16 -30.12 -62.39
C ALA A 607 -24.79 -30.70 -61.12
N GLY A 608 -24.62 -30.03 -60.00
CA GLY A 608 -25.12 -30.48 -58.68
C GLY A 608 -24.12 -30.26 -57.57
N THR A 609 -24.50 -30.69 -56.33
CA THR A 609 -23.63 -30.71 -55.16
C THR A 609 -23.65 -32.10 -54.55
N ASP A 610 -22.51 -32.81 -54.68
CA ASP A 610 -22.42 -34.23 -54.35
C ASP A 610 -21.15 -34.55 -53.56
N ALA A 611 -21.22 -35.53 -52.64
CA ALA A 611 -20.10 -36.08 -51.94
C ALA A 611 -19.52 -37.31 -52.67
N VAL A 612 -18.21 -37.33 -52.81
CA VAL A 612 -17.48 -38.48 -53.38
C VAL A 612 -16.58 -39.04 -52.29
N LEU A 613 -16.72 -40.34 -51.99
CA LEU A 613 -16.04 -40.99 -50.84
C LEU A 613 -15.31 -42.27 -51.28
N GLY A 614 -14.43 -42.76 -50.43
CA GLY A 614 -13.78 -44.09 -50.55
C GLY A 614 -13.09 -44.35 -51.91
N ASP A 615 -13.18 -45.56 -52.34
CA ASP A 615 -12.51 -46.01 -53.61
C ASP A 615 -13.02 -45.30 -54.88
N ILE A 616 -14.27 -44.82 -54.82
CA ILE A 616 -14.82 -43.99 -55.94
C ILE A 616 -14.05 -42.66 -55.99
N LEU A 617 -13.78 -42.05 -54.85
CA LEU A 617 -12.97 -40.83 -54.77
C LEU A 617 -11.54 -41.08 -55.22
N THR A 618 -10.91 -42.15 -54.77
CA THR A 618 -9.55 -42.52 -55.17
C THR A 618 -9.49 -42.68 -56.71
N ARG A 619 -10.43 -43.34 -57.25
CA ARG A 619 -10.52 -43.56 -58.74
C ARG A 619 -10.76 -42.25 -59.49
N TYR A 620 -11.66 -41.41 -58.96
CA TYR A 620 -11.98 -40.12 -59.56
C TYR A 620 -10.76 -39.16 -59.54
N LEU A 621 -10.03 -39.12 -58.46
CA LEU A 621 -8.81 -38.32 -58.36
C LEU A 621 -7.69 -38.84 -59.27
N ALA A 622 -7.53 -40.17 -59.42
CA ALA A 622 -6.58 -40.78 -60.34
C ALA A 622 -6.89 -40.45 -61.80
N LYS A 623 -8.15 -40.13 -62.16
CA LYS A 623 -8.56 -39.69 -63.52
C LYS A 623 -8.40 -38.14 -63.67
N GLY A 624 -8.01 -37.40 -62.68
CA GLY A 624 -7.84 -35.93 -62.71
C GLY A 624 -8.99 -35.13 -62.07
N GLY A 625 -9.94 -35.82 -61.41
CA GLY A 625 -11.07 -35.19 -60.76
C GLY A 625 -11.97 -34.38 -61.69
N PRO A 626 -12.44 -33.17 -61.31
CA PRO A 626 -13.35 -32.36 -62.09
C PRO A 626 -12.80 -31.94 -63.48
N LYS A 627 -11.48 -31.94 -63.63
CA LYS A 627 -10.81 -31.65 -64.90
C LYS A 627 -10.69 -32.88 -65.86
N SER A 628 -11.06 -34.03 -65.32
CA SER A 628 -11.02 -35.27 -66.11
C SER A 628 -12.13 -35.32 -67.15
N VAL A 629 -12.02 -36.34 -67.99
CA VAL A 629 -13.06 -36.66 -68.97
C VAL A 629 -14.42 -37.02 -68.36
N LEU A 630 -14.48 -37.27 -67.04
CA LEU A 630 -15.73 -37.54 -66.36
C LEU A 630 -16.49 -36.27 -65.98
N GLY A 631 -15.79 -35.13 -65.85
CA GLY A 631 -16.40 -33.89 -65.41
C GLY A 631 -16.79 -33.91 -63.89
N TRP A 632 -17.76 -33.11 -63.53
CA TRP A 632 -18.27 -32.98 -62.15
C TRP A 632 -19.19 -34.13 -61.75
N PRO A 633 -19.25 -34.57 -60.49
CA PRO A 633 -20.28 -35.51 -60.04
C PRO A 633 -21.67 -34.91 -60.18
N THR A 634 -22.64 -35.77 -60.55
CA THR A 634 -24.05 -35.41 -60.78
C THR A 634 -25.00 -36.20 -59.87
N SER A 635 -24.48 -37.09 -59.07
CA SER A 635 -25.22 -37.79 -58.02
C SER A 635 -24.30 -38.12 -56.84
N ASN A 636 -24.88 -38.29 -55.64
CA ASN A 636 -24.19 -39.03 -54.59
C ASN A 636 -24.10 -40.52 -54.99
N ALA A 637 -23.18 -41.26 -54.37
CA ALA A 637 -23.07 -42.70 -54.60
C ALA A 637 -24.36 -43.42 -54.10
N TYR A 638 -24.83 -44.41 -54.88
CA TYR A 638 -25.99 -45.22 -54.56
C TYR A 638 -25.75 -46.70 -54.91
N GLY A 639 -26.48 -47.58 -54.25
CA GLY A 639 -26.42 -49.03 -54.54
C GLY A 639 -27.18 -49.39 -55.74
N LYS A 640 -26.61 -50.26 -56.65
CA LYS A 640 -27.26 -50.82 -57.83
C LYS A 640 -26.65 -52.18 -58.14
N GLY A 641 -27.46 -53.25 -58.08
CA GLY A 641 -27.04 -54.61 -58.51
C GLY A 641 -25.80 -55.14 -57.76
N GLY A 642 -25.69 -54.96 -56.47
CA GLY A 642 -24.55 -55.39 -55.61
C GLY A 642 -23.30 -54.50 -55.77
N ALA A 643 -23.38 -53.44 -56.57
CA ALA A 643 -22.31 -52.44 -56.69
C ALA A 643 -22.72 -51.09 -56.12
N THR A 644 -21.74 -50.26 -55.79
CA THR A 644 -21.92 -48.84 -55.49
C THR A 644 -21.59 -48.04 -56.75
N VAL A 645 -22.53 -47.21 -57.19
CA VAL A 645 -22.42 -46.43 -58.44
C VAL A 645 -22.49 -44.96 -58.10
N GLN A 646 -21.67 -44.13 -58.73
CA GLN A 646 -21.78 -42.69 -58.74
C GLN A 646 -21.68 -42.12 -60.14
N ASN A 647 -22.62 -41.23 -60.47
CA ASN A 647 -22.69 -40.62 -61.82
C ASN A 647 -21.89 -39.31 -61.85
N PHE A 648 -21.34 -39.03 -63.02
CA PHE A 648 -20.59 -37.81 -63.36
C PHE A 648 -21.15 -37.27 -64.68
N GLN A 649 -20.79 -36.04 -65.04
CA GLN A 649 -21.31 -35.40 -66.28
C GLN A 649 -21.14 -36.23 -67.57
N HIS A 650 -20.02 -36.93 -67.64
CA HIS A 650 -19.67 -37.70 -68.90
C HIS A 650 -19.33 -39.16 -68.58
N GLY A 651 -20.07 -39.77 -67.64
CA GLY A 651 -19.88 -41.16 -67.26
C GLY A 651 -20.22 -41.48 -65.79
N LYS A 652 -19.73 -42.63 -65.35
CA LYS A 652 -19.94 -43.12 -63.97
C LYS A 652 -18.72 -43.86 -63.48
N ILE A 653 -18.61 -43.93 -62.12
CA ILE A 653 -17.69 -44.84 -61.43
C ILE A 653 -18.52 -45.87 -60.69
N THR A 654 -18.25 -47.16 -60.99
CA THR A 654 -18.88 -48.29 -60.30
C THR A 654 -17.83 -49.00 -59.44
N TRP A 655 -18.14 -49.23 -58.18
CA TRP A 655 -17.29 -49.94 -57.22
C TRP A 655 -17.97 -51.28 -56.83
N THR A 656 -17.20 -52.35 -56.82
CA THR A 656 -17.59 -53.63 -56.28
C THR A 656 -16.47 -54.18 -55.38
N LYS A 657 -16.81 -55.02 -54.43
CA LYS A 657 -15.83 -55.60 -53.49
C LYS A 657 -14.77 -56.44 -54.25
N ALA A 658 -15.19 -57.19 -55.30
CA ALA A 658 -14.28 -58.05 -56.10
C ALA A 658 -13.49 -57.29 -57.12
N GLY A 659 -14.07 -56.25 -57.78
CA GLY A 659 -13.49 -55.60 -58.94
C GLY A 659 -12.92 -54.20 -58.70
N GLY A 660 -13.03 -53.70 -57.47
CA GLY A 660 -12.61 -52.34 -57.13
C GLY A 660 -13.43 -51.28 -57.91
N ALA A 661 -12.90 -50.02 -57.96
CA ALA A 661 -13.55 -48.88 -58.59
C ALA A 661 -13.14 -48.79 -60.08
N LYS A 662 -14.12 -48.92 -61.02
CA LYS A 662 -13.95 -48.79 -62.43
C LYS A 662 -14.71 -47.56 -62.95
N ALA A 663 -14.05 -46.79 -63.82
CA ALA A 663 -14.65 -45.62 -64.46
C ALA A 663 -15.08 -46.02 -65.90
N THR A 664 -16.33 -45.71 -66.26
CA THR A 664 -16.86 -45.86 -67.60
C THR A 664 -17.35 -44.49 -68.07
N ARG A 665 -17.02 -44.16 -69.32
CA ARG A 665 -17.49 -42.96 -70.00
C ARG A 665 -18.85 -43.23 -70.63
N SER A 666 -19.78 -42.28 -70.56
CA SER A 666 -21.03 -42.30 -71.32
C SER A 666 -20.85 -41.77 -72.72
#